data_461d865cff5b5255eeaca53e2e8c9788
#
_entry.id   461d865cff5b5255eeaca53e2e8c9788
#
_cell.length_a   1.000
_cell.length_b   1.000
_cell.length_c   1.000
_cell.angle_alpha   90.00
_cell.angle_beta   90.00
_cell.angle_gamma   90.00
#
_symmetry.space_group_name_H-M   'P 1'
#
loop_
_entity.id
_entity.type
_entity.pdbx_description
1 polymer ?
#
loop_
_entity_poly.entity_id
_entity_poly.type
_entity_poly.pdbx_seq_one_letter_code
_entity_poly.pdbx_strand_id
1 'polypeptide(L)'
;MALRAWNLSGFALAASLIASLHAASAAAPPDALIDQYCVTCHNEKAKTAGLMLDKLAVDLDSANVGPHAETWEKVVRKLRVGAMPPQGMPRPDRATMDSLAASIETSLDRAAAAGPNPGQPVLHRLNRTEYANAIRDLLALDVDASDLLPTDDSSFGFDNIASVLGVSPALIERYLLASGKVSRLAVGDPKIDPIIDTYRVRADFTQNEHIEGLPLGTRGGVLIHHDFPLDGDYVIKVKLLKSTVDLLFGNNAQDQLLEIALNGERVQTLSINPKVAAPPPAPAADKSQKPKEGFDPAAATKLSMSQPKDNVEARIHVNAGPQTVTVAFVQRGYGPVQDLMEPIERSTFDPSDPKGLPHVLSVAISGPFNPQGSGDTPSRRKIFICHPANASEEIPCGKKIISTLARHAYRRPVSDADLETLLGFYQSGRNKGTFETGIEMALRRILSDPQFVYRFERDPSNAPSDAPYRISDLELASRLSFFLWSSIPDDELLDVAAKGKLHDHAMLEHQVRRMLADPRADSLVSNFADQWLYLRNLRSVAPDLEAFPNFDDNLREAFKRETELFFGSIIHEDRSVIDLLNADYTFVNERLAKHYGVPNVFGSQFRRISWPEDSPRRGLLGQGSILTVTSIATRTSPVQRGKWLLENVLGTPPNPPPANVPPLKENKAGAKQLSVRELMEAHRKNEPCAGCHKVLDPLGFALDNFDAVGQWRTVSESGDKIDASGVLADGTKVNGVSDLRAALLSRPSVFAGTMTEKLLTYALGRGLEYYDMPAVRSVTHQAAQNDYRFSSLILGIVESTPFQMRRSQEPDSAPATSVADSRRPNQ
;
A
#
# COMPACT_ATOMS: atom_id res chain seq x y z
N MET A 1 59.05 61.79 -19.38
CA MET A 1 58.84 63.10 -20.01
C MET A 1 57.44 63.58 -19.74
N ALA A 2 57.30 64.66 -19.00
CA ALA A 2 56.28 65.70 -18.92
C ALA A 2 54.86 65.23 -18.58
N LEU A 3 54.34 65.32 -17.37
CA LEU A 3 53.79 66.50 -16.67
C LEU A 3 52.83 67.37 -17.50
N ARG A 4 51.58 67.44 -17.10
CA ARG A 4 50.86 68.66 -16.76
C ARG A 4 49.56 68.39 -15.97
N ALA A 5 49.53 68.86 -14.77
CA ALA A 5 48.39 69.13 -13.93
C ALA A 5 47.61 70.33 -14.48
N TRP A 6 46.26 70.38 -14.32
CA TRP A 6 45.57 71.65 -14.09
C TRP A 6 44.36 71.51 -13.18
N ASN A 7 44.26 72.45 -12.33
CA ASN A 7 43.40 72.54 -11.12
C ASN A 7 41.98 73.00 -11.39
N LEU A 8 41.15 72.62 -10.38
CA LEU A 8 40.16 73.42 -9.62
C LEU A 8 39.03 74.13 -10.40
N SER A 9 37.80 73.73 -10.16
CA SER A 9 36.82 74.67 -9.57
C SER A 9 35.59 73.89 -9.07
N GLY A 10 35.22 74.14 -7.79
CA GLY A 10 34.14 73.47 -7.09
C GLY A 10 32.74 73.87 -7.53
N PHE A 11 31.85 72.95 -7.40
CA PHE A 11 30.42 73.18 -7.21
C PHE A 11 29.90 72.27 -6.10
N ALA A 12 29.60 72.89 -4.98
CA ALA A 12 28.83 72.26 -3.90
C ALA A 12 27.37 72.06 -4.33
N LEU A 13 26.97 70.86 -4.61
CA LEU A 13 25.55 70.42 -4.73
C LEU A 13 25.21 69.60 -3.51
N ALA A 14 24.36 70.17 -2.66
CA ALA A 14 23.73 69.50 -1.54
C ALA A 14 22.84 68.37 -2.09
N ALA A 15 23.30 67.14 -2.00
CA ALA A 15 22.49 65.95 -2.23
C ALA A 15 21.69 65.70 -0.93
N SER A 16 20.44 66.11 -0.91
CA SER A 16 19.43 65.70 0.10
C SER A 16 19.27 64.19 -0.01
N LEU A 17 19.85 63.44 0.96
CA LEU A 17 19.51 62.05 1.20
C LEU A 17 18.07 62.01 1.72
N ILE A 18 17.13 61.74 0.83
CA ILE A 18 15.80 61.26 1.21
C ILE A 18 16.02 59.78 1.61
N ALA A 19 16.28 59.55 2.86
CA ALA A 19 16.15 58.24 3.47
C ALA A 19 14.67 57.92 3.45
N SER A 20 14.23 57.14 2.47
CA SER A 20 12.94 56.48 2.50
C SER A 20 12.97 55.50 3.67
N LEU A 21 12.56 55.96 4.85
CA LEU A 21 12.12 55.04 5.91
C LEU A 21 10.92 54.27 5.35
N HIS A 22 11.14 53.10 4.81
CA HIS A 22 10.13 52.10 4.80
C HIS A 22 9.88 51.77 6.25
N ALA A 23 8.85 52.38 6.84
CA ALA A 23 8.27 51.91 8.06
C ALA A 23 7.82 50.45 7.78
N ALA A 24 8.65 49.51 8.19
CA ALA A 24 8.19 48.14 8.34
C ALA A 24 6.97 48.25 9.23
N SER A 25 5.78 48.11 8.68
CA SER A 25 4.55 48.01 9.43
C SER A 25 4.78 46.86 10.40
N ALA A 26 4.90 47.19 11.69
CA ALA A 26 5.06 46.16 12.71
C ALA A 26 3.87 45.24 12.53
N ALA A 27 4.13 43.93 12.24
CA ALA A 27 3.09 42.94 12.11
C ALA A 27 2.22 43.02 13.37
N ALA A 28 0.90 43.03 13.18
CA ALA A 28 -0.04 43.08 14.31
C ALA A 28 0.28 41.89 15.24
N PRO A 29 0.26 42.09 16.57
CA PRO A 29 0.52 40.99 17.49
C PRO A 29 -0.46 39.85 17.26
N PRO A 30 -0.03 38.59 17.45
CA PRO A 30 -0.84 37.39 17.18
C PRO A 30 -2.24 37.44 17.82
N ASP A 31 -2.35 37.93 19.06
CA ASP A 31 -3.61 38.02 19.78
C ASP A 31 -4.59 38.97 19.09
N ALA A 32 -4.12 40.14 18.62
CA ALA A 32 -4.96 41.09 17.88
C ALA A 32 -5.48 40.47 16.55
N LEU A 33 -4.71 39.62 15.90
CA LEU A 33 -5.18 38.90 14.70
C LEU A 33 -6.27 37.87 15.02
N ILE A 34 -6.11 37.14 16.13
CA ILE A 34 -7.15 36.19 16.60
C ILE A 34 -8.43 36.93 16.95
N ASP A 35 -8.35 38.05 17.72
CA ASP A 35 -9.47 38.84 18.07
C ASP A 35 -10.21 39.40 16.84
N GLN A 36 -9.45 39.90 15.87
CA GLN A 36 -10.03 40.51 14.67
C GLN A 36 -10.68 39.50 13.74
N TYR A 37 -10.08 38.33 13.53
CA TYR A 37 -10.48 37.40 12.45
C TYR A 37 -11.13 36.10 12.95
N CYS A 38 -10.95 35.74 14.23
CA CYS A 38 -11.37 34.40 14.72
C CYS A 38 -12.46 34.50 15.78
N VAL A 39 -12.30 35.41 16.77
CA VAL A 39 -13.25 35.55 17.91
C VAL A 39 -14.65 35.92 17.48
N THR A 40 -14.81 36.58 16.32
CA THR A 40 -16.16 36.92 15.78
C THR A 40 -17.07 35.66 15.67
N CYS A 41 -16.51 34.51 15.33
CA CYS A 41 -17.24 33.25 15.19
C CYS A 41 -16.96 32.26 16.33
N HIS A 42 -15.73 32.26 16.87
CA HIS A 42 -15.26 31.33 17.89
C HIS A 42 -15.21 32.00 19.27
N ASN A 43 -16.38 32.29 19.85
CA ASN A 43 -16.55 32.91 21.13
C ASN A 43 -17.61 32.21 21.98
N GLU A 44 -17.75 32.60 23.24
CA GLU A 44 -18.68 32.03 24.20
C GLU A 44 -20.15 32.07 23.77
N LYS A 45 -20.55 33.08 22.96
CA LYS A 45 -21.93 33.22 22.48
C LYS A 45 -22.21 32.34 21.26
N ALA A 46 -21.32 32.37 20.25
CA ALA A 46 -21.51 31.64 18.99
C ALA A 46 -21.11 30.17 19.09
N LYS A 47 -20.06 29.85 19.86
CA LYS A 47 -19.52 28.49 20.06
C LYS A 47 -19.37 27.70 18.78
N THR A 48 -18.98 28.34 17.68
CA THR A 48 -18.87 27.70 16.36
C THR A 48 -17.90 26.53 16.44
N ALA A 49 -18.37 25.34 16.10
CA ALA A 49 -17.64 24.06 16.26
C ALA A 49 -17.14 23.78 17.70
N GLY A 50 -17.81 24.33 18.72
CA GLY A 50 -17.44 24.15 20.13
C GLY A 50 -16.19 24.92 20.56
N LEU A 51 -15.61 25.76 19.68
CA LEU A 51 -14.37 26.50 19.95
C LEU A 51 -14.66 27.89 20.47
N MET A 52 -13.99 28.25 21.59
CA MET A 52 -14.13 29.54 22.28
C MET A 52 -12.74 30.19 22.44
N LEU A 53 -12.24 30.84 21.36
CA LEU A 53 -10.92 31.46 21.35
C LEU A 53 -10.84 32.71 22.22
N ASP A 54 -11.96 33.42 22.48
CA ASP A 54 -12.05 34.50 23.43
C ASP A 54 -11.70 34.11 24.87
N LYS A 55 -11.68 32.82 25.20
CA LYS A 55 -11.25 32.28 26.50
C LYS A 55 -9.82 31.74 26.50
N LEU A 56 -9.22 31.54 25.34
CA LEU A 56 -7.90 30.88 25.16
C LEU A 56 -6.82 31.85 24.71
N ALA A 57 -7.17 32.95 24.03
CA ALA A 57 -6.22 33.84 23.35
C ALA A 57 -5.85 35.07 24.20
N VAL A 58 -5.58 34.90 25.49
CA VAL A 58 -5.18 36.01 26.36
C VAL A 58 -3.73 36.39 26.22
N ASP A 59 -2.88 35.43 25.94
CA ASP A 59 -1.46 35.56 25.64
C ASP A 59 -0.96 34.22 25.01
N LEU A 60 -0.39 34.30 23.83
CA LEU A 60 0.11 33.10 23.08
C LEU A 60 1.51 32.70 23.52
N ASP A 61 1.88 32.86 24.77
CA ASP A 61 3.12 32.27 25.31
C ASP A 61 2.99 30.75 25.54
N SER A 62 4.13 30.09 25.78
CA SER A 62 4.14 28.64 25.98
C SER A 62 3.40 28.18 27.25
N ALA A 63 3.29 29.08 28.27
CA ALA A 63 2.61 28.76 29.53
C ALA A 63 1.08 28.71 29.35
N ASN A 64 0.55 29.56 28.48
CA ASN A 64 -0.89 29.61 28.18
C ASN A 64 -1.30 28.65 27.08
N VAL A 65 -0.44 28.43 26.07
CA VAL A 65 -0.72 27.55 24.94
C VAL A 65 -0.62 26.07 25.33
N GLY A 66 0.35 25.69 26.17
CA GLY A 66 0.61 24.32 26.57
C GLY A 66 -0.58 23.55 27.14
N PRO A 67 -1.32 24.09 28.12
CA PRO A 67 -2.52 23.43 28.67
C PRO A 67 -3.65 23.18 27.67
N HIS A 68 -3.64 23.90 26.54
CA HIS A 68 -4.64 23.84 25.48
C HIS A 68 -4.05 23.39 24.14
N ALA A 69 -2.89 22.70 24.16
CA ALA A 69 -2.12 22.33 22.98
C ALA A 69 -2.97 21.57 21.94
N GLU A 70 -3.80 20.63 22.33
CA GLU A 70 -4.69 19.90 21.41
C GLU A 70 -5.58 20.85 20.59
N THR A 71 -6.13 21.88 21.23
CA THR A 71 -6.98 22.87 20.56
C THR A 71 -6.17 23.73 19.60
N TRP A 72 -5.01 24.20 20.04
CA TRP A 72 -4.14 25.05 19.24
C TRP A 72 -3.53 24.32 18.04
N GLU A 73 -3.18 23.03 18.15
CA GLU A 73 -2.75 22.23 17.02
C GLU A 73 -3.86 22.09 15.95
N LYS A 74 -5.12 21.97 16.35
CA LYS A 74 -6.26 22.02 15.42
C LYS A 74 -6.40 23.38 14.71
N VAL A 75 -6.16 24.48 15.44
CA VAL A 75 -6.15 25.83 14.86
C VAL A 75 -5.02 25.98 13.85
N VAL A 76 -3.79 25.63 14.22
CA VAL A 76 -2.62 25.67 13.34
C VAL A 76 -2.87 24.89 12.04
N ARG A 77 -3.36 23.66 12.15
CA ARG A 77 -3.70 22.83 11.00
C ARG A 77 -4.65 23.52 10.03
N LYS A 78 -5.72 24.19 10.55
CA LYS A 78 -6.67 24.92 9.71
C LYS A 78 -6.09 26.19 9.09
N LEU A 79 -5.18 26.88 9.77
CA LEU A 79 -4.45 28.03 9.22
C LEU A 79 -3.48 27.60 8.11
N ARG A 80 -2.70 26.55 8.33
CA ARG A 80 -1.69 26.05 7.37
C ARG A 80 -2.29 25.62 6.04
N VAL A 81 -3.45 24.98 6.05
CA VAL A 81 -4.16 24.61 4.80
C VAL A 81 -5.04 25.73 4.23
N GLY A 82 -5.14 26.87 4.92
CA GLY A 82 -5.96 28.00 4.49
C GLY A 82 -7.47 27.77 4.61
N ALA A 83 -7.91 26.81 5.44
CA ALA A 83 -9.33 26.53 5.65
C ALA A 83 -10.02 27.55 6.57
N MET A 84 -9.26 28.30 7.37
CA MET A 84 -9.75 29.35 8.26
C MET A 84 -8.95 30.63 8.07
N PRO A 85 -9.61 31.82 8.18
CA PRO A 85 -11.06 32.05 8.15
C PRO A 85 -11.72 31.45 6.90
N PRO A 86 -13.05 31.10 6.93
CA PRO A 86 -13.72 30.47 5.78
C PRO A 86 -13.76 31.42 4.57
N GLN A 87 -13.83 30.88 3.37
CA GLN A 87 -13.99 31.65 2.14
C GLN A 87 -15.25 32.54 2.19
N GLY A 88 -15.09 33.81 1.82
CA GLY A 88 -16.13 34.81 1.86
C GLY A 88 -16.20 35.64 3.16
N MET A 89 -15.41 35.27 4.18
CA MET A 89 -15.22 36.06 5.39
C MET A 89 -13.96 36.94 5.27
N PRO A 90 -13.85 38.04 6.03
CA PRO A 90 -12.61 38.82 6.10
C PRO A 90 -11.41 37.92 6.48
N ARG A 91 -10.33 38.07 5.76
CA ARG A 91 -9.10 37.26 5.93
C ARG A 91 -7.88 38.15 5.92
N PRO A 92 -6.87 37.89 6.77
CA PRO A 92 -5.55 38.48 6.58
C PRO A 92 -4.90 37.95 5.28
N ASP A 93 -3.90 38.67 4.80
CA ASP A 93 -3.08 38.13 3.69
C ASP A 93 -2.36 36.84 4.09
N ARG A 94 -1.83 36.14 3.11
CA ARG A 94 -1.22 34.83 3.32
C ARG A 94 0.02 34.89 4.24
N ALA A 95 0.88 35.88 4.05
CA ALA A 95 2.11 36.02 4.86
C ALA A 95 1.76 36.27 6.33
N THR A 96 0.74 37.07 6.61
CA THR A 96 0.23 37.31 7.95
C THR A 96 -0.34 36.02 8.59
N MET A 97 -1.09 35.21 7.82
CA MET A 97 -1.60 33.94 8.32
C MET A 97 -0.47 32.93 8.63
N ASP A 98 0.51 32.85 7.75
CA ASP A 98 1.68 31.98 7.94
C ASP A 98 2.53 32.41 9.15
N SER A 99 2.67 33.71 9.38
CA SER A 99 3.32 34.28 10.55
C SER A 99 2.57 33.96 11.85
N LEU A 100 1.23 34.08 11.85
CA LEU A 100 0.39 33.72 12.98
C LEU A 100 0.53 32.23 13.32
N ALA A 101 0.43 31.35 12.31
CA ALA A 101 0.60 29.91 12.51
C ALA A 101 1.98 29.59 13.08
N ALA A 102 3.06 30.19 12.53
CA ALA A 102 4.43 30.00 13.01
C ALA A 102 4.64 30.48 14.46
N SER A 103 3.97 31.56 14.87
CA SER A 103 4.03 32.05 16.24
C SER A 103 3.39 31.05 17.23
N ILE A 104 2.19 30.52 16.89
CA ILE A 104 1.51 29.50 17.69
C ILE A 104 2.35 28.21 17.76
N GLU A 105 2.86 27.75 16.63
CA GLU A 105 3.75 26.56 16.54
C GLU A 105 4.97 26.72 17.44
N THR A 106 5.64 27.87 17.41
CA THR A 106 6.80 28.16 18.25
C THR A 106 6.46 28.04 19.74
N SER A 107 5.29 28.51 20.14
CA SER A 107 4.85 28.42 21.54
C SER A 107 4.50 26.99 21.95
N LEU A 108 3.85 26.23 21.04
CA LEU A 108 3.56 24.81 21.23
C LEU A 108 4.85 23.98 21.34
N ASP A 109 5.84 24.24 20.48
CA ASP A 109 7.11 23.52 20.46
C ASP A 109 7.92 23.81 21.73
N ARG A 110 7.90 25.05 22.24
CA ARG A 110 8.52 25.37 23.53
C ARG A 110 7.82 24.67 24.70
N ALA A 111 6.49 24.63 24.71
CA ALA A 111 5.73 23.92 25.74
C ALA A 111 6.05 22.42 25.72
N ALA A 112 6.09 21.81 24.54
CA ALA A 112 6.43 20.40 24.38
C ALA A 112 7.88 20.09 24.77
N ALA A 113 8.83 20.98 24.49
CA ALA A 113 10.23 20.82 24.89
C ALA A 113 10.42 20.87 26.41
N ALA A 114 9.59 21.63 27.14
CA ALA A 114 9.60 21.71 28.59
C ALA A 114 9.06 20.43 29.27
N GLY A 115 8.17 19.69 28.60
CA GLY A 115 7.59 18.44 29.08
C GLY A 115 7.41 17.41 27.97
N PRO A 116 8.47 16.73 27.51
CA PRO A 116 8.38 15.78 26.41
C PRO A 116 7.36 14.67 26.67
N ASN A 117 6.49 14.42 25.69
CA ASN A 117 5.51 13.32 25.72
C ASN A 117 5.68 12.42 24.50
N PRO A 118 6.36 11.27 24.62
CA PRO A 118 6.51 10.30 23.53
C PRO A 118 5.26 9.44 23.28
N GLY A 119 4.20 9.64 24.03
CA GLY A 119 3.02 8.81 24.02
C GLY A 119 3.13 7.56 24.88
N GLN A 120 2.01 6.87 25.04
CA GLN A 120 1.94 5.62 25.78
C GLN A 120 2.27 4.42 24.89
N PRO A 121 2.95 3.40 25.41
CA PRO A 121 3.19 2.16 24.68
C PRO A 121 1.88 1.41 24.49
N VAL A 122 1.73 0.78 23.33
CA VAL A 122 0.64 -0.17 23.04
C VAL A 122 1.28 -1.50 22.69
N LEU A 123 0.76 -2.60 23.25
CA LEU A 123 1.22 -3.93 22.90
C LEU A 123 0.92 -4.21 21.43
N HIS A 124 1.96 -4.37 20.63
CA HIS A 124 1.87 -4.51 19.20
C HIS A 124 2.01 -5.98 18.77
N ARG A 125 0.92 -6.56 18.28
CA ARG A 125 0.93 -7.87 17.62
C ARG A 125 1.39 -7.70 16.17
N LEU A 126 2.17 -8.65 15.65
CA LEU A 126 2.47 -8.67 14.21
C LEU A 126 1.17 -8.81 13.42
N ASN A 127 0.97 -7.97 12.43
CA ASN A 127 -0.09 -8.13 11.47
C ASN A 127 0.25 -9.28 10.51
N ARG A 128 -0.70 -9.64 9.64
CA ARG A 128 -0.54 -10.76 8.71
C ARG A 128 0.67 -10.62 7.79
N THR A 129 0.94 -9.42 7.26
CA THR A 129 2.09 -9.14 6.39
C THR A 129 3.41 -9.21 7.16
N GLU A 130 3.47 -8.61 8.35
CA GLU A 130 4.66 -8.65 9.22
C GLU A 130 4.98 -10.09 9.64
N TYR A 131 3.96 -10.91 9.93
CA TYR A 131 4.13 -12.33 10.29
C TYR A 131 4.71 -13.14 9.12
N ALA A 132 4.19 -12.97 7.89
CA ALA A 132 4.72 -13.66 6.70
C ALA A 132 6.16 -13.22 6.39
N ASN A 133 6.44 -11.92 6.43
CA ASN A 133 7.79 -11.38 6.21
C ASN A 133 8.77 -11.90 7.27
N ALA A 134 8.35 -11.95 8.54
CA ALA A 134 9.19 -12.51 9.61
C ALA A 134 9.50 -13.99 9.39
N ILE A 135 8.55 -14.79 8.90
CA ILE A 135 8.77 -16.19 8.52
C ILE A 135 9.75 -16.29 7.36
N ARG A 136 9.55 -15.52 6.30
CA ARG A 136 10.46 -15.48 5.14
C ARG A 136 11.89 -15.18 5.59
N ASP A 137 12.06 -14.14 6.40
CA ASP A 137 13.40 -13.70 6.82
C ASP A 137 14.01 -14.62 7.89
N LEU A 138 13.18 -15.29 8.73
CA LEU A 138 13.66 -16.28 9.70
C LEU A 138 14.04 -17.61 9.05
N LEU A 139 13.24 -18.07 8.08
CA LEU A 139 13.30 -19.45 7.57
C LEU A 139 13.63 -19.55 6.08
N ALA A 140 13.78 -18.46 5.35
CA ALA A 140 13.85 -18.43 3.88
C ALA A 140 12.70 -19.25 3.23
N LEU A 141 11.47 -19.07 3.75
CA LEU A 141 10.24 -19.73 3.32
C LEU A 141 9.18 -18.67 3.04
N ASP A 142 8.74 -18.55 1.80
CA ASP A 142 7.64 -17.70 1.44
C ASP A 142 6.31 -18.41 1.72
N VAL A 143 5.43 -17.75 2.45
CA VAL A 143 4.10 -18.26 2.80
C VAL A 143 3.03 -17.24 2.48
N ASP A 144 1.92 -17.69 1.91
CA ASP A 144 0.74 -16.83 1.80
C ASP A 144 0.09 -16.68 3.18
N ALA A 145 0.25 -15.50 3.77
CA ALA A 145 -0.34 -15.22 5.06
C ALA A 145 -1.87 -15.28 5.07
N SER A 146 -2.53 -15.13 3.90
CA SER A 146 -3.99 -15.23 3.79
C SER A 146 -4.53 -16.63 4.03
N ASP A 147 -3.72 -17.65 3.77
CA ASP A 147 -4.04 -19.05 4.04
C ASP A 147 -3.83 -19.44 5.51
N LEU A 148 -3.05 -18.64 6.24
CA LEU A 148 -2.65 -18.92 7.61
C LEU A 148 -3.51 -18.16 8.63
N LEU A 149 -3.69 -16.86 8.40
CA LEU A 149 -4.28 -15.94 9.37
C LEU A 149 -5.46 -15.17 8.76
N PRO A 150 -6.46 -14.79 9.58
CA PRO A 150 -7.56 -13.94 9.13
C PRO A 150 -7.04 -12.53 8.77
N THR A 151 -7.87 -11.77 8.05
CA THR A 151 -7.59 -10.36 7.73
C THR A 151 -7.52 -9.54 9.02
N ASP A 152 -6.53 -8.67 9.11
CA ASP A 152 -6.40 -7.70 10.20
C ASP A 152 -7.34 -6.50 9.98
N ASP A 153 -7.82 -5.93 11.08
CA ASP A 153 -8.51 -4.65 11.06
C ASP A 153 -7.52 -3.51 10.80
N SER A 154 -8.03 -2.41 10.24
CA SER A 154 -7.22 -1.22 9.93
C SER A 154 -7.77 0.02 10.60
N SER A 155 -6.88 0.93 10.98
CA SER A 155 -7.22 2.26 11.51
C SER A 155 -6.19 3.29 11.02
N PHE A 156 -6.57 4.56 10.96
CA PHE A 156 -5.71 5.64 10.45
C PHE A 156 -5.13 5.40 9.06
N GLY A 157 -5.72 4.47 8.29
CA GLY A 157 -5.28 4.08 6.95
C GLY A 157 -4.30 2.91 6.91
N PHE A 158 -3.95 2.28 8.06
CA PHE A 158 -2.97 1.20 8.14
C PHE A 158 -3.48 0.01 8.95
N ASP A 159 -3.02 -1.19 8.59
CA ASP A 159 -3.35 -2.47 9.24
C ASP A 159 -2.32 -2.90 10.30
N ASN A 160 -1.31 -2.06 10.56
CA ASN A 160 -0.32 -2.27 11.60
C ASN A 160 -0.59 -1.45 12.89
N ILE A 161 -1.80 -0.94 13.05
CA ILE A 161 -2.16 -0.11 14.21
C ILE A 161 -2.48 -1.01 15.41
N ALA A 162 -1.65 -0.93 16.44
CA ALA A 162 -1.72 -1.82 17.60
C ALA A 162 -3.07 -1.85 18.32
N SER A 163 -3.77 -0.70 18.42
CA SER A 163 -5.06 -0.59 19.11
C SER A 163 -6.20 -1.38 18.46
N VAL A 164 -6.09 -1.72 17.17
CA VAL A 164 -7.10 -2.53 16.46
C VAL A 164 -6.64 -3.97 16.19
N LEU A 165 -5.37 -4.28 16.46
CA LEU A 165 -4.81 -5.63 16.33
C LEU A 165 -5.19 -6.51 17.55
N GLY A 166 -6.49 -6.70 17.77
CA GLY A 166 -7.02 -7.51 18.84
C GLY A 166 -6.60 -8.98 18.77
N VAL A 167 -6.74 -9.70 19.87
CA VAL A 167 -6.48 -11.14 19.99
C VAL A 167 -7.71 -11.84 20.48
N SER A 168 -8.18 -12.81 19.71
CA SER A 168 -9.25 -13.72 20.09
C SER A 168 -8.72 -15.14 20.31
N PRO A 169 -9.42 -16.01 21.05
CA PRO A 169 -9.06 -17.42 21.15
C PRO A 169 -8.91 -18.10 19.78
N ALA A 170 -9.80 -17.78 18.83
CA ALA A 170 -9.74 -18.30 17.47
C ALA A 170 -8.45 -17.88 16.74
N LEU A 171 -7.99 -16.64 16.95
CA LEU A 171 -6.73 -16.19 16.36
C LEU A 171 -5.53 -16.92 16.97
N ILE A 172 -5.53 -17.19 18.27
CA ILE A 172 -4.47 -18.00 18.92
C ILE A 172 -4.42 -19.40 18.31
N GLU A 173 -5.58 -20.04 18.10
CA GLU A 173 -5.66 -21.35 17.43
C GLU A 173 -5.07 -21.28 16.01
N ARG A 174 -5.33 -20.19 15.28
CA ARG A 174 -4.74 -19.97 13.94
C ARG A 174 -3.21 -19.85 13.99
N TYR A 175 -2.64 -19.14 14.97
CA TYR A 175 -1.17 -19.10 15.13
C TYR A 175 -0.59 -20.48 15.46
N LEU A 176 -1.27 -21.29 16.30
CA LEU A 176 -0.84 -22.66 16.60
C LEU A 176 -0.89 -23.56 15.37
N LEU A 177 -1.92 -23.44 14.52
CA LEU A 177 -2.04 -24.18 13.27
C LEU A 177 -0.99 -23.72 12.25
N ALA A 178 -0.83 -22.39 12.08
CA ALA A 178 0.17 -21.81 11.20
C ALA A 178 1.59 -22.24 11.60
N SER A 179 1.94 -22.18 12.89
CA SER A 179 3.26 -22.62 13.35
C SER A 179 3.53 -24.10 13.04
N GLY A 180 2.51 -24.96 13.18
CA GLY A 180 2.63 -26.38 12.82
C GLY A 180 2.73 -26.62 11.31
N LYS A 181 2.02 -25.86 10.47
CA LYS A 181 2.14 -25.94 9.00
C LYS A 181 3.53 -25.46 8.54
N VAL A 182 3.90 -24.26 8.99
CA VAL A 182 5.16 -23.62 8.61
C VAL A 182 6.38 -24.41 9.05
N SER A 183 6.41 -24.92 10.30
CA SER A 183 7.56 -25.70 10.79
C SER A 183 7.77 -26.99 9.99
N ARG A 184 6.70 -27.71 9.65
CA ARG A 184 6.79 -28.91 8.81
C ARG A 184 7.25 -28.63 7.39
N LEU A 185 6.74 -27.55 6.77
CA LEU A 185 7.19 -27.12 5.45
C LEU A 185 8.68 -26.76 5.47
N ALA A 186 9.12 -25.97 6.47
CA ALA A 186 10.48 -25.48 6.54
C ALA A 186 11.54 -26.59 6.73
N VAL A 187 11.23 -27.63 7.53
CA VAL A 187 12.13 -28.78 7.74
C VAL A 187 12.00 -29.84 6.66
N GLY A 188 10.94 -29.82 5.84
CA GLY A 188 10.62 -30.86 4.87
C GLY A 188 10.22 -32.17 5.58
N ASP A 189 9.17 -32.15 6.38
CA ASP A 189 8.67 -33.36 7.09
C ASP A 189 8.22 -34.42 6.07
N PRO A 190 8.86 -35.60 5.99
CA PRO A 190 8.49 -36.64 5.03
C PRO A 190 7.08 -37.22 5.23
N LYS A 191 6.42 -36.89 6.33
CA LYS A 191 5.04 -37.31 6.67
C LYS A 191 4.00 -36.26 6.30
N ILE A 192 4.36 -35.23 5.52
CA ILE A 192 3.37 -34.28 5.02
C ILE A 192 2.43 -35.00 4.06
N ASP A 193 1.13 -34.91 4.37
CA ASP A 193 0.08 -35.36 3.46
C ASP A 193 0.06 -34.49 2.20
N PRO A 194 -0.35 -35.04 1.02
CA PRO A 194 -0.52 -34.25 -0.18
C PRO A 194 -1.42 -33.03 0.05
N ILE A 195 -0.91 -31.85 -0.30
CA ILE A 195 -1.60 -30.56 -0.20
C ILE A 195 -2.06 -30.15 -1.59
N ILE A 196 -3.12 -29.36 -1.69
CA ILE A 196 -3.60 -28.76 -2.92
C ILE A 196 -3.58 -27.25 -2.76
N ASP A 197 -2.68 -26.59 -3.47
CA ASP A 197 -2.65 -25.13 -3.56
C ASP A 197 -3.23 -24.68 -4.90
N THR A 198 -4.17 -23.74 -4.88
CA THR A 198 -4.90 -23.30 -6.07
C THR A 198 -4.65 -21.83 -6.36
N TYR A 199 -4.08 -21.54 -7.52
CA TYR A 199 -3.77 -20.21 -8.04
C TYR A 199 -4.84 -19.80 -9.05
N ARG A 200 -5.56 -18.73 -8.77
CA ARG A 200 -6.70 -18.27 -9.60
C ARG A 200 -6.27 -17.09 -10.45
N VAL A 201 -6.64 -17.14 -11.73
CA VAL A 201 -6.55 -16.02 -12.65
C VAL A 201 -7.93 -15.35 -12.71
N ARG A 202 -7.98 -14.03 -12.66
CA ARG A 202 -9.25 -13.31 -12.73
C ARG A 202 -9.90 -13.50 -14.09
N ALA A 203 -11.22 -13.56 -14.13
CA ALA A 203 -11.96 -13.75 -15.37
C ALA A 203 -11.87 -12.55 -16.33
N ASP A 204 -11.64 -11.34 -15.79
CA ASP A 204 -11.42 -10.11 -16.55
C ASP A 204 -9.94 -9.87 -16.95
N PHE A 205 -9.07 -10.86 -16.76
CA PHE A 205 -7.68 -10.83 -17.19
C PHE A 205 -7.57 -11.26 -18.65
N THR A 206 -7.14 -10.35 -19.51
CA THR A 206 -6.96 -10.61 -20.95
C THR A 206 -5.70 -11.45 -21.18
N GLN A 207 -5.84 -12.58 -21.91
CA GLN A 207 -4.77 -13.56 -22.11
C GLN A 207 -4.38 -13.72 -23.60
N ASN A 208 -4.63 -12.71 -24.41
CA ASN A 208 -4.28 -12.75 -25.85
C ASN A 208 -2.82 -12.39 -26.13
N GLU A 209 -2.19 -11.65 -25.22
CA GLU A 209 -0.84 -11.14 -25.37
C GLU A 209 0.16 -11.84 -24.43
N HIS A 210 1.46 -11.56 -24.64
CA HIS A 210 2.51 -12.03 -23.76
C HIS A 210 2.42 -11.36 -22.39
N ILE A 211 2.62 -12.14 -21.33
CA ILE A 211 2.65 -11.68 -19.94
C ILE A 211 4.10 -11.69 -19.46
N GLU A 212 4.51 -10.62 -18.79
CA GLU A 212 5.86 -10.48 -18.23
C GLU A 212 6.21 -11.65 -17.29
N GLY A 213 7.42 -12.16 -17.43
CA GLY A 213 7.91 -13.30 -16.65
C GLY A 213 7.58 -14.68 -17.22
N LEU A 214 6.68 -14.77 -18.22
CA LEU A 214 6.42 -16.02 -18.92
C LEU A 214 7.43 -16.27 -20.05
N PRO A 215 7.61 -17.52 -20.53
CA PRO A 215 8.52 -17.83 -21.60
C PRO A 215 8.21 -17.03 -22.88
N LEU A 216 9.26 -16.57 -23.57
CA LEU A 216 9.10 -15.88 -24.87
C LEU A 216 8.40 -16.79 -25.89
N GLY A 217 7.54 -16.19 -26.72
CA GLY A 217 6.73 -16.97 -27.69
C GLY A 217 5.50 -17.61 -27.07
N THR A 218 5.12 -17.19 -25.85
CA THR A 218 3.86 -17.57 -25.21
C THR A 218 2.91 -16.38 -25.07
N ARG A 219 1.64 -16.66 -24.86
CA ARG A 219 0.59 -15.70 -24.56
C ARG A 219 -0.23 -16.18 -23.36
N GLY A 220 -0.84 -15.26 -22.63
CA GLY A 220 -1.73 -15.56 -21.53
C GLY A 220 -1.12 -16.53 -20.51
N GLY A 221 -1.93 -17.08 -19.64
CA GLY A 221 -1.47 -18.01 -18.63
C GLY A 221 -1.15 -17.35 -17.28
N VAL A 222 -0.29 -18.00 -16.50
CA VAL A 222 0.06 -17.56 -15.14
C VAL A 222 1.49 -17.99 -14.78
N LEU A 223 2.19 -17.11 -14.07
CA LEU A 223 3.47 -17.37 -13.40
C LEU A 223 3.18 -17.60 -11.91
N ILE A 224 3.68 -18.70 -11.36
CA ILE A 224 3.45 -19.14 -9.99
C ILE A 224 4.80 -19.36 -9.31
N HIS A 225 5.04 -18.67 -8.20
CA HIS A 225 6.10 -19.01 -7.26
C HIS A 225 5.52 -19.97 -6.23
N HIS A 226 6.08 -21.20 -6.15
CA HIS A 226 5.59 -22.25 -5.26
C HIS A 226 6.74 -22.92 -4.52
N ASP A 227 6.60 -23.07 -3.20
CA ASP A 227 7.54 -23.79 -2.36
C ASP A 227 7.14 -25.25 -2.24
N PHE A 228 7.90 -26.12 -2.90
CA PHE A 228 7.68 -27.57 -2.86
C PHE A 228 8.33 -28.16 -1.60
N PRO A 229 7.55 -28.76 -0.68
CA PRO A 229 8.09 -29.19 0.61
C PRO A 229 9.06 -30.39 0.53
N LEU A 230 8.90 -31.25 -0.47
CA LEU A 230 9.66 -32.50 -0.62
C LEU A 230 9.98 -32.77 -2.09
N ASP A 231 11.10 -33.48 -2.34
CA ASP A 231 11.33 -34.11 -3.62
C ASP A 231 10.24 -35.16 -3.86
N GLY A 232 9.59 -35.12 -5.00
CA GLY A 232 8.52 -36.06 -5.30
C GLY A 232 7.74 -35.72 -6.56
N ASP A 233 6.69 -36.48 -6.78
CA ASP A 233 5.77 -36.22 -7.88
C ASP A 233 4.68 -35.25 -7.49
N TYR A 234 4.36 -34.35 -8.41
CA TYR A 234 3.27 -33.38 -8.24
C TYR A 234 2.35 -33.41 -9.46
N VAL A 235 1.08 -33.15 -9.24
CA VAL A 235 0.08 -33.02 -10.31
C VAL A 235 -0.28 -31.54 -10.47
N ILE A 236 -0.01 -31.00 -11.64
CA ILE A 236 -0.42 -29.66 -12.04
C ILE A 236 -1.69 -29.78 -12.85
N LYS A 237 -2.80 -29.31 -12.29
CA LYS A 237 -4.11 -29.33 -12.93
C LYS A 237 -4.49 -27.92 -13.36
N VAL A 238 -4.68 -27.73 -14.65
CA VAL A 238 -5.07 -26.45 -15.24
C VAL A 238 -6.55 -26.47 -15.58
N LYS A 239 -7.29 -25.53 -15.05
CA LYS A 239 -8.69 -25.31 -15.39
C LYS A 239 -8.81 -24.12 -16.34
N LEU A 240 -9.52 -24.33 -17.44
CA LEU A 240 -9.75 -23.31 -18.46
C LEU A 240 -11.03 -22.51 -18.19
N LEU A 241 -11.06 -21.26 -18.67
CA LEU A 241 -12.21 -20.37 -18.54
C LEU A 241 -13.39 -20.87 -19.38
N LYS A 242 -14.58 -20.86 -18.79
CA LYS A 242 -15.84 -21.13 -19.48
C LYS A 242 -16.70 -19.88 -19.52
N SER A 243 -17.52 -19.77 -20.54
CA SER A 243 -18.57 -18.76 -20.61
C SER A 243 -19.70 -19.05 -19.59
N THR A 244 -20.59 -18.09 -19.41
CA THR A 244 -21.77 -18.24 -18.54
C THR A 244 -22.74 -19.35 -18.99
N VAL A 245 -22.65 -19.74 -20.26
CA VAL A 245 -23.44 -20.87 -20.84
C VAL A 245 -22.68 -22.21 -20.81
N ASP A 246 -21.65 -22.31 -19.99
CA ASP A 246 -20.81 -23.51 -19.76
C ASP A 246 -20.02 -23.99 -20.98
N LEU A 247 -19.82 -23.13 -22.00
CA LEU A 247 -18.98 -23.45 -23.15
C LEU A 247 -17.54 -23.00 -22.87
N LEU A 248 -16.55 -23.78 -23.34
CA LEU A 248 -15.16 -23.41 -23.24
C LEU A 248 -14.91 -22.09 -24.00
N PHE A 249 -14.37 -21.09 -23.34
CA PHE A 249 -13.95 -19.85 -23.97
C PHE A 249 -12.84 -20.13 -24.98
N GLY A 250 -12.96 -19.58 -26.20
CA GLY A 250 -12.01 -19.88 -27.28
C GLY A 250 -12.19 -21.27 -27.92
N ASN A 251 -13.34 -21.91 -27.80
CA ASN A 251 -13.63 -23.23 -28.36
C ASN A 251 -13.43 -23.33 -29.89
N ASN A 252 -13.57 -22.23 -30.61
CA ASN A 252 -13.34 -22.15 -32.04
C ASN A 252 -11.87 -22.11 -32.45
N ALA A 253 -10.96 -21.86 -31.51
CA ALA A 253 -9.52 -21.84 -31.75
C ALA A 253 -9.01 -23.29 -31.89
N GLN A 254 -8.46 -23.61 -33.07
CA GLN A 254 -7.93 -24.95 -33.33
C GLN A 254 -6.52 -25.11 -32.79
N ASP A 255 -6.16 -26.33 -32.36
CA ASP A 255 -4.79 -26.76 -32.04
C ASP A 255 -4.02 -25.84 -31.08
N GLN A 256 -4.66 -25.43 -29.99
CA GLN A 256 -3.95 -24.67 -28.97
C GLN A 256 -3.06 -25.59 -28.11
N LEU A 257 -1.81 -25.17 -27.90
CA LEU A 257 -0.87 -25.87 -27.03
C LEU A 257 -0.70 -25.07 -25.75
N LEU A 258 -0.87 -25.74 -24.61
CA LEU A 258 -0.56 -25.23 -23.30
C LEU A 258 0.80 -25.79 -22.87
N GLU A 259 1.72 -24.91 -22.57
CA GLU A 259 3.06 -25.23 -22.06
C GLU A 259 3.08 -25.11 -20.55
N ILE A 260 3.64 -26.12 -19.89
CA ILE A 260 4.01 -26.08 -18.47
C ILE A 260 5.54 -26.08 -18.43
N ALA A 261 6.12 -25.06 -17.74
CA ALA A 261 7.53 -25.00 -17.53
C ALA A 261 7.87 -24.86 -16.04
N LEU A 262 9.01 -25.37 -15.63
CA LEU A 262 9.57 -25.30 -14.28
C LEU A 262 10.92 -24.56 -14.37
N ASN A 263 11.04 -23.42 -13.66
CA ASN A 263 12.25 -22.57 -13.71
C ASN A 263 12.68 -22.17 -15.13
N GLY A 264 11.71 -21.98 -16.04
CA GLY A 264 11.96 -21.62 -17.42
C GLY A 264 12.23 -22.81 -18.35
N GLU A 265 12.39 -24.03 -17.81
CA GLU A 265 12.52 -25.25 -18.63
C GLU A 265 11.14 -25.87 -18.88
N ARG A 266 10.80 -26.08 -20.15
CA ARG A 266 9.55 -26.71 -20.54
C ARG A 266 9.55 -28.20 -20.15
N VAL A 267 8.62 -28.56 -19.22
CA VAL A 267 8.47 -29.93 -18.72
C VAL A 267 7.37 -30.70 -19.42
N GLN A 268 6.31 -29.99 -19.88
CA GLN A 268 5.18 -30.65 -20.55
C GLN A 268 4.52 -29.70 -21.55
N THR A 269 3.97 -30.28 -22.61
CA THR A 269 3.07 -29.58 -23.53
C THR A 269 1.76 -30.38 -23.64
N LEU A 270 0.65 -29.71 -23.45
CA LEU A 270 -0.69 -30.28 -23.46
C LEU A 270 -1.49 -29.69 -24.65
N SER A 271 -2.16 -30.55 -25.41
CA SER A 271 -3.03 -30.09 -26.50
C SER A 271 -4.42 -29.78 -25.96
N ILE A 272 -4.93 -28.61 -26.31
CA ILE A 272 -6.29 -28.18 -26.01
C ILE A 272 -7.06 -28.15 -27.35
N ASN A 273 -8.20 -28.81 -27.44
CA ASN A 273 -8.93 -29.00 -28.68
C ASN A 273 -8.10 -29.76 -29.73
N PRO A 274 -7.62 -31.00 -29.43
CA PRO A 274 -7.00 -31.82 -30.46
C PRO A 274 -7.95 -32.00 -31.63
N LYS A 275 -7.48 -31.79 -32.85
CA LYS A 275 -8.28 -32.11 -34.03
C LYS A 275 -8.83 -33.53 -33.90
N VAL A 276 -10.15 -33.68 -33.77
CA VAL A 276 -10.75 -35.00 -33.90
C VAL A 276 -10.44 -35.42 -35.35
N ALA A 277 -9.67 -36.49 -35.52
CA ALA A 277 -9.39 -37.05 -36.83
C ALA A 277 -10.76 -37.21 -37.57
N ALA A 278 -10.84 -36.59 -38.76
CA ALA A 278 -12.06 -36.68 -39.51
C ALA A 278 -12.50 -38.15 -39.57
N PRO A 279 -13.75 -38.49 -39.24
CA PRO A 279 -14.20 -39.85 -39.33
C PRO A 279 -13.85 -40.37 -40.73
N PRO A 280 -13.44 -41.63 -40.89
CA PRO A 280 -13.12 -42.18 -42.17
C PRO A 280 -14.32 -41.91 -43.10
N PRO A 281 -14.07 -41.54 -44.36
CA PRO A 281 -15.16 -41.19 -45.28
C PRO A 281 -16.20 -42.30 -45.23
N ALA A 282 -17.44 -41.93 -44.95
CA ALA A 282 -18.57 -42.85 -44.93
C ALA A 282 -18.56 -43.65 -46.26
N PRO A 283 -18.76 -44.95 -46.19
CA PRO A 283 -18.87 -45.75 -47.42
C PRO A 283 -19.94 -45.10 -48.30
N ALA A 284 -19.63 -44.97 -49.60
CA ALA A 284 -20.45 -44.25 -50.56
C ALA A 284 -21.93 -44.60 -50.39
N ALA A 285 -22.75 -43.63 -50.04
CA ALA A 285 -24.16 -43.82 -49.77
C ALA A 285 -24.83 -44.29 -51.07
N ASP A 286 -25.56 -45.35 -50.95
CA ASP A 286 -26.48 -45.84 -51.99
C ASP A 286 -27.49 -44.74 -52.31
N LYS A 287 -27.44 -44.21 -53.54
CA LYS A 287 -28.29 -43.09 -54.02
C LYS A 287 -29.79 -43.45 -54.11
N SER A 288 -30.22 -44.62 -53.63
CA SER A 288 -31.59 -45.07 -53.66
C SER A 288 -32.47 -44.74 -52.46
N GLN A 289 -31.90 -44.15 -51.39
CA GLN A 289 -32.66 -43.73 -50.20
C GLN A 289 -32.92 -42.21 -50.14
N LYS A 290 -34.20 -41.84 -50.08
CA LYS A 290 -34.63 -40.45 -49.85
C LYS A 290 -34.16 -39.94 -48.50
N PRO A 291 -33.73 -38.66 -48.40
CA PRO A 291 -33.30 -38.05 -47.12
C PRO A 291 -34.52 -38.11 -46.16
N LYS A 292 -34.29 -38.65 -44.95
CA LYS A 292 -35.19 -38.46 -43.82
C LYS A 292 -34.94 -37.08 -43.25
N GLU A 293 -35.89 -36.16 -43.45
CA GLU A 293 -35.92 -34.93 -42.64
C GLU A 293 -36.31 -35.31 -41.20
N GLY A 294 -35.35 -35.24 -40.31
CA GLY A 294 -35.55 -35.42 -38.87
C GLY A 294 -34.30 -35.13 -38.10
N PHE A 295 -34.43 -34.35 -37.06
CA PHE A 295 -33.40 -34.09 -36.06
C PHE A 295 -32.93 -35.45 -35.51
N ASP A 296 -31.65 -35.80 -35.72
CA ASP A 296 -31.03 -37.00 -35.14
C ASP A 296 -30.47 -36.70 -33.75
N PRO A 297 -31.14 -37.16 -32.68
CA PRO A 297 -30.66 -36.95 -31.30
C PRO A 297 -29.29 -37.62 -31.06
N ALA A 298 -28.94 -38.68 -31.80
CA ALA A 298 -27.66 -39.36 -31.67
C ALA A 298 -26.50 -38.54 -32.28
N ALA A 299 -26.77 -37.78 -33.35
CA ALA A 299 -25.78 -36.84 -33.88
C ALA A 299 -25.55 -35.65 -32.96
N ALA A 300 -26.60 -35.12 -32.31
CA ALA A 300 -26.48 -34.08 -31.29
C ALA A 300 -25.70 -34.57 -30.05
N THR A 301 -25.97 -35.84 -29.64
CA THR A 301 -25.23 -36.45 -28.52
C THR A 301 -23.75 -36.69 -28.87
N LYS A 302 -23.43 -37.06 -30.11
CA LYS A 302 -22.04 -37.19 -30.59
C LYS A 302 -21.30 -35.84 -30.66
N LEU A 303 -21.97 -34.77 -31.07
CA LEU A 303 -21.42 -33.41 -31.00
C LEU A 303 -21.17 -32.98 -29.55
N SER A 304 -22.06 -33.36 -28.63
CA SER A 304 -21.91 -33.08 -27.19
C SER A 304 -20.75 -33.85 -26.52
N MET A 305 -20.46 -35.06 -27.05
CA MET A 305 -19.37 -35.92 -26.51
C MET A 305 -17.98 -35.49 -27.00
N SER A 306 -17.86 -34.58 -27.95
CA SER A 306 -16.58 -34.08 -28.47
C SER A 306 -16.21 -32.71 -27.88
N GLN A 307 -16.82 -32.31 -26.78
CA GLN A 307 -16.43 -31.06 -26.13
C GLN A 307 -14.98 -31.13 -25.60
N PRO A 308 -14.18 -30.08 -25.82
CA PRO A 308 -12.84 -30.02 -25.29
C PRO A 308 -12.86 -30.20 -23.78
N LYS A 309 -11.88 -30.92 -23.23
CA LYS A 309 -11.72 -31.04 -21.78
C LYS A 309 -11.43 -29.65 -21.22
N ASP A 310 -12.25 -29.18 -20.30
CA ASP A 310 -12.04 -27.91 -19.57
C ASP A 310 -10.93 -27.99 -18.51
N ASN A 311 -10.43 -29.22 -18.27
CA ASN A 311 -9.34 -29.49 -17.35
C ASN A 311 -8.27 -30.32 -18.07
N VAL A 312 -7.05 -29.86 -17.97
CA VAL A 312 -5.85 -30.63 -18.41
C VAL A 312 -4.91 -30.77 -17.22
N GLU A 313 -4.23 -31.91 -17.15
CA GLU A 313 -3.33 -32.19 -16.02
C GLU A 313 -2.01 -32.78 -16.50
N ALA A 314 -0.97 -32.47 -15.76
CA ALA A 314 0.38 -33.02 -15.94
C ALA A 314 0.90 -33.52 -14.61
N ARG A 315 1.48 -34.75 -14.62
CA ARG A 315 2.24 -35.25 -13.48
C ARG A 315 3.71 -35.03 -13.77
N ILE A 316 4.41 -34.36 -12.89
CA ILE A 316 5.83 -34.02 -13.03
C ILE A 316 6.57 -34.35 -11.74
N HIS A 317 7.84 -34.71 -11.87
CA HIS A 317 8.75 -34.83 -10.74
C HIS A 317 9.37 -33.46 -10.46
N VAL A 318 9.38 -33.03 -9.19
CA VAL A 318 9.90 -31.72 -8.76
C VAL A 318 10.81 -31.92 -7.55
N ASN A 319 11.95 -31.24 -7.55
CA ASN A 319 12.81 -31.15 -6.38
C ASN A 319 12.23 -30.15 -5.36
N ALA A 320 12.44 -30.41 -4.07
CA ALA A 320 12.00 -29.54 -2.97
C ALA A 320 12.60 -28.13 -3.06
N GLY A 321 11.88 -27.17 -2.49
CA GLY A 321 12.26 -25.78 -2.39
C GLY A 321 11.46 -24.85 -3.31
N PRO A 322 11.79 -23.55 -3.31
CA PRO A 322 11.10 -22.57 -4.14
C PRO A 322 11.38 -22.80 -5.62
N GLN A 323 10.32 -22.94 -6.39
CA GLN A 323 10.36 -23.14 -7.84
C GLN A 323 9.40 -22.18 -8.52
N THR A 324 9.71 -21.80 -9.76
CA THR A 324 8.81 -21.04 -10.61
C THR A 324 8.10 -21.97 -11.56
N VAL A 325 6.77 -22.06 -11.44
CA VAL A 325 5.91 -22.81 -12.35
C VAL A 325 5.25 -21.83 -13.29
N THR A 326 5.41 -22.02 -14.60
CA THR A 326 4.70 -21.24 -15.61
C THR A 326 3.74 -22.12 -16.38
N VAL A 327 2.53 -21.62 -16.58
CA VAL A 327 1.50 -22.26 -17.40
C VAL A 327 1.05 -21.22 -18.41
N ALA A 328 1.35 -21.43 -19.70
CA ALA A 328 1.09 -20.46 -20.75
C ALA A 328 0.71 -21.14 -22.07
N PHE A 329 -0.03 -20.43 -22.93
CA PHE A 329 -0.30 -20.92 -24.26
C PHE A 329 0.87 -20.60 -25.19
N VAL A 330 1.26 -21.55 -26.03
CA VAL A 330 2.22 -21.32 -27.11
C VAL A 330 1.58 -20.39 -28.14
N GLN A 331 2.21 -19.25 -28.39
CA GLN A 331 1.72 -18.30 -29.36
C GLN A 331 1.92 -18.84 -30.79
N ARG A 332 0.84 -18.94 -31.54
CA ARG A 332 0.82 -19.35 -32.94
C ARG A 332 0.18 -18.25 -33.78
N GLY A 333 0.86 -17.84 -34.81
CA GLY A 333 0.41 -16.77 -35.70
C GLY A 333 0.92 -15.40 -35.23
N TYR A 334 1.78 -14.81 -36.03
CA TYR A 334 2.31 -13.46 -35.86
C TYR A 334 1.72 -12.54 -36.92
N GLY A 335 0.39 -12.64 -37.11
CA GLY A 335 -0.32 -11.65 -37.96
C GLY A 335 -0.18 -10.26 -37.36
N PRO A 336 -0.15 -9.20 -38.18
CA PRO A 336 -0.17 -7.84 -37.63
C PRO A 336 -1.44 -7.68 -36.81
N VAL A 337 -1.29 -7.23 -35.57
CA VAL A 337 -2.41 -6.82 -34.74
C VAL A 337 -3.04 -5.60 -35.42
N GLN A 338 -4.29 -5.72 -35.81
CA GLN A 338 -5.02 -4.62 -36.43
C GLN A 338 -5.57 -3.72 -35.31
N ASP A 339 -4.71 -2.94 -34.68
CA ASP A 339 -5.04 -2.00 -33.60
C ASP A 339 -6.16 -1.01 -33.93
N LEU A 340 -6.48 -0.84 -35.22
CA LEU A 340 -7.53 0.07 -35.71
C LEU A 340 -8.92 -0.54 -35.72
N MET A 341 -9.06 -1.86 -35.60
CA MET A 341 -10.35 -2.56 -35.82
C MET A 341 -10.98 -3.12 -34.55
N GLU A 342 -10.23 -3.18 -33.45
CA GLU A 342 -10.72 -3.65 -32.17
C GLU A 342 -10.69 -2.55 -31.12
N PRO A 343 -11.80 -1.79 -30.96
CA PRO A 343 -11.89 -0.79 -29.89
C PRO A 343 -11.90 -1.43 -28.49
N ILE A 344 -12.10 -2.76 -28.40
CA ILE A 344 -12.17 -3.53 -27.15
C ILE A 344 -10.96 -4.47 -27.10
N GLU A 345 -9.96 -4.09 -26.34
CA GLU A 345 -8.77 -4.93 -26.11
C GLU A 345 -9.04 -6.15 -25.23
N ARG A 346 -10.17 -6.16 -24.53
CA ARG A 346 -10.53 -7.20 -23.58
C ARG A 346 -11.21 -8.39 -24.28
N SER A 347 -10.55 -9.53 -24.30
CA SER A 347 -11.05 -10.76 -24.94
C SER A 347 -12.23 -11.42 -24.22
N THR A 348 -12.51 -11.03 -22.96
CA THR A 348 -13.61 -11.57 -22.14
C THR A 348 -14.73 -10.55 -21.93
N PHE A 349 -14.93 -9.66 -22.88
CA PHE A 349 -15.95 -8.61 -22.79
C PHE A 349 -17.36 -9.18 -22.65
N ASP A 350 -17.71 -10.15 -23.49
CA ASP A 350 -18.98 -10.86 -23.39
C ASP A 350 -18.76 -12.25 -22.78
N PRO A 351 -19.11 -12.44 -21.49
CA PRO A 351 -18.94 -13.74 -20.85
C PRO A 351 -19.85 -14.85 -21.40
N SER A 352 -20.86 -14.52 -22.23
CA SER A 352 -21.69 -15.50 -22.94
C SER A 352 -21.10 -15.91 -24.28
N ASP A 353 -20.19 -15.12 -24.87
CA ASP A 353 -19.57 -15.45 -26.15
C ASP A 353 -18.33 -16.34 -25.97
N PRO A 354 -18.33 -17.59 -26.48
CA PRO A 354 -17.21 -18.49 -26.39
C PRO A 354 -16.10 -18.21 -27.45
N LYS A 355 -16.23 -17.14 -28.25
CA LYS A 355 -15.24 -16.77 -29.25
C LYS A 355 -13.96 -16.25 -28.59
N GLY A 356 -12.90 -16.06 -29.36
CA GLY A 356 -11.61 -15.61 -28.89
C GLY A 356 -10.60 -16.76 -28.71
N LEU A 357 -9.63 -16.57 -27.84
CA LEU A 357 -8.59 -17.56 -27.53
C LEU A 357 -8.82 -18.18 -26.14
N PRO A 358 -8.45 -19.45 -25.91
CA PRO A 358 -8.60 -20.07 -24.59
C PRO A 358 -7.83 -19.30 -23.50
N HIS A 359 -8.41 -19.25 -22.30
CA HIS A 359 -7.82 -18.62 -21.12
C HIS A 359 -7.68 -19.64 -19.99
N VAL A 360 -6.60 -19.51 -19.19
CA VAL A 360 -6.45 -20.21 -17.92
C VAL A 360 -7.31 -19.52 -16.87
N LEU A 361 -8.16 -20.27 -16.16
CA LEU A 361 -8.94 -19.80 -15.02
C LEU A 361 -8.25 -20.06 -13.69
N SER A 362 -7.63 -21.25 -13.56
CA SER A 362 -6.87 -21.58 -12.35
C SER A 362 -5.88 -22.71 -12.61
N VAL A 363 -4.84 -22.73 -11.78
CA VAL A 363 -3.87 -23.81 -11.72
C VAL A 363 -3.87 -24.36 -10.30
N ALA A 364 -4.08 -25.67 -10.14
CA ALA A 364 -3.94 -26.35 -8.88
C ALA A 364 -2.70 -27.24 -8.89
N ILE A 365 -1.84 -27.07 -7.88
CA ILE A 365 -0.66 -27.90 -7.65
C ILE A 365 -0.96 -28.83 -6.50
N SER A 366 -0.92 -30.15 -6.75
CA SER A 366 -1.25 -31.18 -5.77
C SER A 366 -0.04 -32.08 -5.53
N GLY A 367 0.30 -32.36 -4.28
CA GLY A 367 1.39 -33.24 -3.89
C GLY A 367 1.96 -32.88 -2.51
N PRO A 368 3.08 -33.50 -2.10
CA PRO A 368 3.89 -34.49 -2.84
C PRO A 368 3.23 -35.87 -2.92
N PHE A 369 3.36 -36.55 -4.06
CA PHE A 369 3.10 -37.98 -4.20
C PHE A 369 4.44 -38.70 -4.31
N ASN A 370 4.55 -39.93 -3.76
CA ASN A 370 5.81 -40.67 -3.75
C ASN A 370 7.02 -39.84 -3.27
N PRO A 371 6.98 -39.25 -2.06
CA PRO A 371 8.05 -38.40 -1.58
C PRO A 371 9.36 -39.16 -1.51
N GLN A 372 10.47 -38.56 -2.00
CA GLN A 372 11.81 -39.18 -2.07
C GLN A 372 12.78 -38.57 -1.05
N GLY A 373 12.45 -37.43 -0.44
CA GLY A 373 13.27 -36.79 0.58
C GLY A 373 12.92 -35.31 0.77
N SER A 374 13.55 -34.70 1.77
CA SER A 374 13.35 -33.28 2.12
C SER A 374 14.14 -32.32 1.22
N GLY A 375 15.00 -32.85 0.33
CA GLY A 375 15.86 -32.06 -0.55
C GLY A 375 16.84 -31.11 0.19
N ASP A 376 17.57 -30.32 -0.58
CA ASP A 376 18.42 -29.25 -0.08
C ASP A 376 17.80 -27.87 -0.32
N THR A 377 16.80 -27.51 0.50
CA THR A 377 16.06 -26.25 0.35
C THR A 377 16.76 -25.07 1.04
N PRO A 378 16.49 -23.81 0.63
CA PRO A 378 16.99 -22.63 1.34
C PRO A 378 16.60 -22.64 2.82
N SER A 379 15.38 -23.08 3.16
CA SER A 379 14.90 -23.20 4.54
C SER A 379 15.74 -24.18 5.35
N ARG A 380 16.01 -25.35 4.81
CA ARG A 380 16.83 -26.37 5.49
C ARG A 380 18.25 -25.87 5.71
N ARG A 381 18.88 -25.24 4.71
CA ARG A 381 20.23 -24.62 4.87
C ARG A 381 20.26 -23.55 5.94
N LYS A 382 19.18 -22.78 6.08
CA LYS A 382 19.08 -21.74 7.10
C LYS A 382 18.84 -22.30 8.50
N ILE A 383 18.06 -23.38 8.63
CA ILE A 383 17.76 -24.05 9.89
C ILE A 383 18.92 -24.92 10.36
N PHE A 384 19.39 -25.85 9.48
CA PHE A 384 20.37 -26.87 9.86
C PHE A 384 21.80 -26.39 9.65
N ILE A 385 22.22 -25.40 10.47
CA ILE A 385 23.59 -24.83 10.47
C ILE A 385 24.63 -25.81 11.00
N CYS A 386 24.24 -26.99 11.46
CA CYS A 386 25.05 -28.16 11.83
C CYS A 386 24.23 -29.43 11.70
N HIS A 387 24.91 -30.55 11.46
CA HIS A 387 24.36 -31.91 11.45
C HIS A 387 25.17 -32.77 12.43
N PRO A 388 24.50 -33.42 13.44
CA PRO A 388 25.20 -34.28 14.38
C PRO A 388 25.70 -35.55 13.67
N ALA A 389 26.98 -35.89 13.83
CA ALA A 389 27.53 -37.11 13.30
C ALA A 389 27.21 -38.36 14.15
N ASN A 390 26.83 -38.13 15.42
CA ASN A 390 26.51 -39.20 16.38
C ASN A 390 25.57 -38.67 17.48
N ALA A 391 25.02 -39.54 18.30
CA ALA A 391 24.05 -39.20 19.33
C ALA A 391 24.60 -38.22 20.41
N SER A 392 25.91 -38.20 20.68
CA SER A 392 26.47 -37.25 21.67
C SER A 392 26.54 -35.82 21.12
N GLU A 393 26.50 -35.60 19.83
CA GLU A 393 26.49 -34.29 19.18
C GLU A 393 25.08 -33.73 18.97
N GLU A 394 24.03 -34.54 19.10
CA GLU A 394 22.66 -34.11 18.85
C GLU A 394 22.25 -32.92 19.74
N ILE A 395 22.48 -32.99 21.05
CA ILE A 395 22.11 -31.90 21.98
C ILE A 395 22.93 -30.62 21.74
N PRO A 396 24.26 -30.65 21.59
CA PRO A 396 25.06 -29.47 21.26
C PRO A 396 24.61 -28.82 19.94
N CYS A 397 24.41 -29.61 18.88
CA CYS A 397 23.95 -29.09 17.60
C CYS A 397 22.51 -28.53 17.69
N GLY A 398 21.59 -29.28 18.31
CA GLY A 398 20.23 -28.83 18.54
C GLY A 398 20.17 -27.51 19.33
N LYS A 399 20.97 -27.39 20.38
CA LYS A 399 21.09 -26.14 21.15
C LYS A 399 21.55 -24.97 20.30
N LYS A 400 22.57 -25.19 19.44
CA LYS A 400 23.08 -24.18 18.52
C LYS A 400 22.00 -23.70 17.52
N ILE A 401 21.30 -24.63 16.88
CA ILE A 401 20.22 -24.34 15.93
C ILE A 401 19.11 -23.54 16.61
N ILE A 402 18.59 -24.06 17.73
CA ILE A 402 17.47 -23.47 18.46
C ILE A 402 17.80 -22.07 18.97
N SER A 403 19.01 -21.89 19.54
CA SER A 403 19.42 -20.56 20.04
C SER A 403 19.56 -19.53 18.92
N THR A 404 20.06 -19.94 17.75
CA THR A 404 20.14 -19.05 16.57
C THR A 404 18.76 -18.63 16.09
N LEU A 405 17.84 -19.59 15.90
CA LEU A 405 16.46 -19.29 15.48
C LEU A 405 15.72 -18.43 16.51
N ALA A 406 15.82 -18.76 17.79
CA ALA A 406 15.15 -18.00 18.84
C ALA A 406 15.72 -16.58 19.00
N ARG A 407 17.03 -16.36 18.80
CA ARG A 407 17.64 -15.02 18.82
C ARG A 407 16.99 -14.10 17.80
N HIS A 408 16.81 -14.56 16.57
CA HIS A 408 16.17 -13.78 15.51
C HIS A 408 14.67 -13.61 15.76
N ALA A 409 13.97 -14.70 16.11
CA ALA A 409 12.54 -14.69 16.34
C ALA A 409 12.15 -13.77 17.52
N TYR A 410 12.90 -13.81 18.61
CA TYR A 410 12.64 -13.00 19.80
C TYR A 410 13.33 -11.62 19.77
N ARG A 411 14.15 -11.37 18.76
CA ARG A 411 14.83 -10.09 18.48
C ARG A 411 15.70 -9.62 19.65
N ARG A 412 16.26 -10.59 20.40
CA ARG A 412 17.10 -10.37 21.58
C ARG A 412 18.00 -11.58 21.86
N PRO A 413 19.04 -11.44 22.69
CA PRO A 413 19.76 -12.60 23.22
C PRO A 413 18.81 -13.59 23.91
N VAL A 414 19.08 -14.89 23.69
CA VAL A 414 18.28 -15.97 24.27
C VAL A 414 18.73 -16.23 25.71
N SER A 415 17.81 -16.23 26.66
CA SER A 415 18.11 -16.56 28.05
C SER A 415 18.19 -18.09 28.27
N ASP A 416 18.83 -18.51 29.36
CA ASP A 416 18.87 -19.92 29.72
C ASP A 416 17.46 -20.53 29.93
N ALA A 417 16.51 -19.79 30.48
CA ALA A 417 15.12 -20.21 30.65
C ALA A 417 14.38 -20.40 29.31
N ASP A 418 14.61 -19.49 28.34
CA ASP A 418 14.08 -19.66 26.98
C ASP A 418 14.60 -20.98 26.38
N LEU A 419 15.93 -21.16 26.47
CA LEU A 419 16.62 -22.30 25.88
C LEU A 419 16.19 -23.64 26.54
N GLU A 420 16.04 -23.69 27.87
CA GLU A 420 15.54 -24.85 28.58
C GLU A 420 14.13 -25.23 28.13
N THR A 421 13.23 -24.23 27.99
CA THR A 421 11.88 -24.45 27.49
C THR A 421 11.91 -25.04 26.06
N LEU A 422 12.68 -24.44 25.15
CA LEU A 422 12.76 -24.87 23.75
C LEU A 422 13.40 -26.25 23.60
N LEU A 423 14.41 -26.57 24.42
CA LEU A 423 15.02 -27.90 24.46
C LEU A 423 14.04 -28.96 24.98
N GLY A 424 13.12 -28.62 25.88
CA GLY A 424 12.02 -29.51 26.30
C GLY A 424 11.11 -29.88 25.12
N PHE A 425 10.77 -28.92 24.24
CA PHE A 425 10.03 -29.22 23.02
C PHE A 425 10.84 -30.03 22.02
N TYR A 426 12.13 -29.70 21.82
CA TYR A 426 13.04 -30.49 21.01
C TYR A 426 13.06 -31.97 21.48
N GLN A 427 13.24 -32.22 22.78
CA GLN A 427 13.28 -33.56 23.31
C GLN A 427 11.94 -34.29 23.14
N SER A 428 10.83 -33.58 23.28
CA SER A 428 9.49 -34.14 23.05
C SER A 428 9.30 -34.58 21.57
N GLY A 429 9.79 -33.81 20.63
CA GLY A 429 9.80 -34.17 19.20
C GLY A 429 10.76 -35.31 18.91
N ARG A 430 12.00 -35.25 19.44
CA ARG A 430 13.04 -36.27 19.26
C ARG A 430 12.59 -37.65 19.73
N ASN A 431 11.87 -37.74 20.86
CA ASN A 431 11.31 -38.98 21.37
C ASN A 431 10.26 -39.62 20.45
N LYS A 432 9.67 -38.85 19.53
CA LYS A 432 8.65 -39.32 18.57
C LYS A 432 9.20 -39.57 17.16
N GLY A 433 10.46 -39.18 16.92
CA GLY A 433 11.04 -39.27 15.56
C GLY A 433 12.56 -39.05 15.55
N THR A 434 13.01 -38.30 14.57
CA THR A 434 14.43 -38.04 14.28
C THR A 434 14.93 -36.75 14.97
N PHE A 435 16.21 -36.45 14.83
CA PHE A 435 16.80 -35.16 15.20
C PHE A 435 16.02 -33.99 14.58
N GLU A 436 15.67 -34.10 13.29
CA GLU A 436 14.91 -33.07 12.56
C GLU A 436 13.49 -32.90 13.12
N THR A 437 12.82 -33.98 13.54
CA THR A 437 11.50 -33.92 14.22
C THR A 437 11.62 -33.16 15.55
N GLY A 438 12.76 -33.29 16.26
CA GLY A 438 13.05 -32.49 17.44
C GLY A 438 13.17 -30.99 17.13
N ILE A 439 13.92 -30.64 16.08
CA ILE A 439 14.08 -29.26 15.63
C ILE A 439 12.72 -28.67 15.17
N GLU A 440 11.92 -29.44 14.41
CA GLU A 440 10.57 -29.05 13.99
C GLU A 440 9.70 -28.65 15.18
N MET A 441 9.68 -29.48 16.23
CA MET A 441 8.85 -29.22 17.40
C MET A 441 9.32 -27.97 18.19
N ALA A 442 10.63 -27.73 18.28
CA ALA A 442 11.18 -26.51 18.86
C ALA A 442 10.85 -25.27 18.01
N LEU A 443 10.96 -25.38 16.68
CA LEU A 443 10.59 -24.31 15.75
C LEU A 443 9.10 -23.98 15.86
N ARG A 444 8.22 -24.99 15.92
CA ARG A 444 6.79 -24.82 16.11
C ARG A 444 6.51 -24.02 17.39
N ARG A 445 7.25 -24.31 18.49
CA ARG A 445 7.11 -23.54 19.73
C ARG A 445 7.60 -22.09 19.56
N ILE A 446 8.71 -21.85 18.86
CA ILE A 446 9.23 -20.50 18.56
C ILE A 446 8.18 -19.68 17.81
N LEU A 447 7.61 -20.23 16.73
CA LEU A 447 6.67 -19.52 15.85
C LEU A 447 5.31 -19.23 16.50
N SER A 448 4.95 -19.95 17.57
CA SER A 448 3.73 -19.72 18.35
C SER A 448 3.98 -18.95 19.66
N ASP A 449 5.25 -18.61 19.94
CA ASP A 449 5.61 -17.89 21.15
C ASP A 449 5.10 -16.44 21.13
N PRO A 450 4.50 -15.94 22.21
CA PRO A 450 4.19 -14.52 22.32
C PRO A 450 5.37 -13.60 22.00
N GLN A 451 6.61 -13.99 22.34
CA GLN A 451 7.81 -13.21 22.02
C GLN A 451 8.10 -13.12 20.51
N PHE A 452 7.61 -14.05 19.71
CA PHE A 452 7.64 -13.94 18.25
C PHE A 452 6.47 -13.11 17.72
N VAL A 453 5.26 -13.45 18.19
CA VAL A 453 4.00 -12.87 17.67
C VAL A 453 3.82 -11.40 18.07
N TYR A 454 4.39 -10.96 19.18
CA TYR A 454 4.29 -9.58 19.67
C TYR A 454 5.63 -8.87 19.69
N ARG A 455 5.58 -7.57 19.49
CA ARG A 455 6.70 -6.65 19.69
C ARG A 455 6.60 -6.11 21.12
N PHE A 456 7.37 -6.72 22.02
CA PHE A 456 7.41 -6.30 23.41
C PHE A 456 8.41 -5.15 23.60
N GLU A 457 7.99 -4.13 24.31
CA GLU A 457 8.83 -3.08 24.87
C GLU A 457 8.60 -3.10 26.38
N ARG A 458 9.66 -3.28 27.14
CA ARG A 458 9.56 -3.47 28.58
C ARG A 458 10.06 -2.25 29.32
N ASP A 459 9.30 -1.78 30.31
CA ASP A 459 9.78 -0.73 31.19
C ASP A 459 11.02 -1.19 31.96
N PRO A 460 12.08 -0.36 32.02
CA PRO A 460 13.21 -0.64 32.92
C PRO A 460 12.71 -0.76 34.36
N SER A 461 13.32 -1.67 35.12
CA SER A 461 12.91 -1.93 36.52
C SER A 461 13.04 -0.71 37.44
N ASN A 462 13.78 0.29 37.03
CA ASN A 462 14.04 1.57 37.74
C ASN A 462 13.44 2.77 37.02
N ALA A 463 12.54 2.57 36.03
CA ALA A 463 11.90 3.69 35.36
C ALA A 463 11.00 4.45 36.37
N PRO A 464 11.13 5.78 36.42
CA PRO A 464 10.19 6.58 37.22
C PRO A 464 8.77 6.42 36.69
N SER A 465 7.81 6.38 37.58
CA SER A 465 6.39 6.32 37.18
C SER A 465 6.03 7.53 36.33
N ASP A 466 5.34 7.30 35.22
CA ASP A 466 4.86 8.32 34.29
C ASP A 466 5.95 9.27 33.71
N ALA A 467 7.23 8.87 33.76
CA ALA A 467 8.31 9.65 33.17
C ALA A 467 8.73 9.11 31.78
N PRO A 468 9.07 10.02 30.84
CA PRO A 468 9.61 9.59 29.57
C PRO A 468 11.01 9.00 29.75
N TYR A 469 11.28 7.87 29.09
CA TYR A 469 12.60 7.26 29.08
C TYR A 469 12.94 6.73 27.68
N ARG A 470 14.21 6.52 27.41
CA ARG A 470 14.71 6.01 26.15
C ARG A 470 14.54 4.48 26.11
N ILE A 471 13.99 3.95 25.01
CA ILE A 471 13.88 2.50 24.83
C ILE A 471 15.26 1.86 24.67
N SER A 472 15.40 0.57 24.92
CA SER A 472 16.66 -0.14 24.72
C SER A 472 17.04 -0.20 23.22
N ASP A 473 18.34 -0.40 22.94
CA ASP A 473 18.83 -0.55 21.55
C ASP A 473 18.17 -1.74 20.83
N LEU A 474 17.85 -2.83 21.54
CA LEU A 474 17.17 -3.99 20.96
C LEU A 474 15.71 -3.68 20.58
N GLU A 475 15.02 -2.90 21.39
CA GLU A 475 13.68 -2.40 21.09
C GLU A 475 13.71 -1.42 19.93
N LEU A 476 14.72 -0.53 19.89
CA LEU A 476 14.94 0.39 18.79
C LEU A 476 15.23 -0.36 17.48
N ALA A 477 16.05 -1.42 17.51
CA ALA A 477 16.32 -2.26 16.36
C ALA A 477 15.04 -2.94 15.85
N SER A 478 14.18 -3.41 16.75
CA SER A 478 12.86 -3.97 16.40
C SER A 478 11.95 -2.91 15.76
N ARG A 479 11.84 -1.70 16.35
CA ARG A 479 11.06 -0.60 15.75
C ARG A 479 11.56 -0.27 14.35
N LEU A 480 12.86 -0.13 14.20
CA LEU A 480 13.50 0.24 12.93
C LEU A 480 13.26 -0.81 11.84
N SER A 481 13.44 -2.10 12.16
CA SER A 481 13.25 -3.17 11.17
C SER A 481 11.79 -3.34 10.74
N PHE A 482 10.84 -3.24 11.66
CA PHE A 482 9.41 -3.30 11.31
C PHE A 482 8.95 -2.04 10.57
N PHE A 483 9.53 -0.88 10.84
CA PHE A 483 9.25 0.33 10.09
C PHE A 483 9.73 0.23 8.64
N LEU A 484 11.01 -0.12 8.42
CA LEU A 484 11.63 -0.07 7.09
C LEU A 484 11.43 -1.34 6.27
N TRP A 485 11.33 -2.51 6.91
CA TRP A 485 11.26 -3.82 6.26
C TRP A 485 9.96 -4.58 6.52
N SER A 486 9.10 -4.10 7.42
CA SER A 486 7.92 -4.83 7.92
C SER A 486 8.29 -6.25 8.36
N SER A 487 9.48 -6.44 8.96
CA SER A 487 10.06 -7.73 9.30
C SER A 487 11.00 -7.65 10.50
N ILE A 488 11.53 -8.80 10.91
CA ILE A 488 12.52 -8.93 11.99
C ILE A 488 13.87 -8.29 11.60
N PRO A 489 14.66 -7.80 12.59
CA PRO A 489 16.01 -7.29 12.35
C PRO A 489 16.98 -8.40 11.92
N ASP A 490 17.95 -8.05 11.08
CA ASP A 490 19.03 -8.94 10.69
C ASP A 490 20.17 -9.02 11.75
N ASP A 491 21.15 -9.88 11.49
CA ASP A 491 22.27 -10.10 12.41
C ASP A 491 23.07 -8.83 12.66
N GLU A 492 23.34 -8.01 11.63
CA GLU A 492 24.11 -6.80 11.77
C GLU A 492 23.42 -5.80 12.71
N LEU A 493 22.12 -5.57 12.49
CA LEU A 493 21.33 -4.65 13.31
C LEU A 493 21.21 -5.16 14.76
N LEU A 494 20.98 -6.47 14.96
CA LEU A 494 20.94 -7.10 16.29
C LEU A 494 22.28 -7.03 17.01
N ASP A 495 23.40 -7.21 16.29
CA ASP A 495 24.73 -7.14 16.87
C ASP A 495 25.13 -5.73 17.31
N VAL A 496 24.77 -4.71 16.52
CA VAL A 496 24.95 -3.29 16.89
C VAL A 496 24.11 -2.95 18.12
N ALA A 497 22.85 -3.39 18.13
CA ALA A 497 21.93 -3.17 19.24
C ALA A 497 22.37 -3.89 20.52
N ALA A 498 22.79 -5.15 20.44
CA ALA A 498 23.26 -5.91 21.59
C ALA A 498 24.53 -5.31 22.23
N LYS A 499 25.32 -4.55 21.47
CA LYS A 499 26.50 -3.82 21.96
C LYS A 499 26.17 -2.42 22.51
N GLY A 500 24.88 -2.02 22.53
CA GLY A 500 24.44 -0.70 22.98
C GLY A 500 24.96 0.47 22.12
N LYS A 501 25.14 0.25 20.81
CA LYS A 501 25.70 1.25 19.87
C LYS A 501 24.66 1.91 18.97
N LEU A 502 23.41 1.47 19.00
CA LEU A 502 22.39 1.97 18.08
C LEU A 502 21.89 3.38 18.47
N HIS A 503 22.16 3.82 19.70
CA HIS A 503 21.88 5.19 20.15
C HIS A 503 22.93 6.22 19.71
N ASP A 504 24.05 5.78 19.14
CA ASP A 504 25.02 6.69 18.51
C ASP A 504 24.44 7.20 17.20
N HIS A 505 24.37 8.53 17.02
CA HIS A 505 23.76 9.17 15.87
C HIS A 505 24.36 8.68 14.54
N ALA A 506 25.70 8.63 14.45
CA ALA A 506 26.36 8.22 13.20
C ALA A 506 26.11 6.73 12.90
N MET A 507 26.05 5.88 13.94
CA MET A 507 25.71 4.47 13.78
C MET A 507 24.26 4.27 13.36
N LEU A 508 23.32 5.01 13.97
CA LEU A 508 21.92 4.96 13.62
C LEU A 508 21.69 5.41 12.17
N GLU A 509 22.28 6.53 11.76
CA GLU A 509 22.23 7.00 10.37
C GLU A 509 22.80 5.95 9.40
N HIS A 510 23.95 5.35 9.74
CA HIS A 510 24.55 4.29 8.92
C HIS A 510 23.60 3.11 8.73
N GLN A 511 22.99 2.62 9.82
CA GLN A 511 22.02 1.51 9.73
C GLN A 511 20.77 1.88 8.92
N VAL A 512 20.22 3.07 9.10
CA VAL A 512 19.06 3.54 8.31
C VAL A 512 19.39 3.57 6.81
N ARG A 513 20.55 4.15 6.43
CA ARG A 513 20.97 4.20 5.02
C ARG A 513 21.20 2.81 4.42
N ARG A 514 21.85 1.93 5.18
CA ARG A 514 22.04 0.52 4.80
C ARG A 514 20.69 -0.17 4.57
N MET A 515 19.76 0.02 5.51
CA MET A 515 18.44 -0.61 5.45
C MET A 515 17.57 -0.08 4.32
N LEU A 516 17.67 1.19 3.97
CA LEU A 516 16.97 1.77 2.81
C LEU A 516 17.54 1.27 1.47
N ALA A 517 18.83 0.92 1.43
CA ALA A 517 19.46 0.34 0.25
C ALA A 517 19.22 -1.18 0.10
N ASP A 518 18.71 -1.85 1.13
CA ASP A 518 18.39 -3.28 1.12
C ASP A 518 17.08 -3.53 0.36
N PRO A 519 16.96 -4.60 -0.48
CA PRO A 519 15.71 -4.92 -1.19
C PRO A 519 14.49 -5.07 -0.28
N ARG A 520 14.65 -5.42 0.99
CA ARG A 520 13.54 -5.48 1.96
C ARG A 520 12.86 -4.11 2.18
N ALA A 521 13.52 -3.00 1.85
CA ALA A 521 12.92 -1.67 1.88
C ALA A 521 11.75 -1.50 0.90
N ASP A 522 11.60 -2.40 -0.09
CA ASP A 522 10.42 -2.47 -0.95
C ASP A 522 9.13 -2.72 -0.16
N SER A 523 9.22 -3.13 1.11
CA SER A 523 8.07 -3.17 2.00
C SER A 523 7.46 -1.78 2.25
N LEU A 524 8.24 -0.70 2.15
CA LEU A 524 7.69 0.67 2.19
C LEU A 524 6.83 0.99 0.96
N VAL A 525 7.10 0.34 -0.18
CA VAL A 525 6.25 0.43 -1.38
C VAL A 525 5.01 -0.45 -1.21
N SER A 526 5.21 -1.76 -1.03
CA SER A 526 4.14 -2.76 -1.06
C SER A 526 3.26 -2.79 0.20
N ASN A 527 3.71 -2.21 1.32
CA ASN A 527 2.96 -2.18 2.56
C ASN A 527 2.57 -0.75 2.96
N PHE A 528 3.52 0.20 3.12
CA PHE A 528 3.17 1.57 3.49
C PHE A 528 2.44 2.31 2.36
N ALA A 529 3.06 2.44 1.15
CA ALA A 529 2.48 3.24 0.07
C ALA A 529 1.18 2.63 -0.48
N ASP A 530 1.08 1.29 -0.60
CA ASP A 530 -0.13 0.59 -1.04
C ASP A 530 -1.34 0.91 -0.13
N GLN A 531 -1.13 1.08 1.17
CA GLN A 531 -2.17 1.45 2.10
C GLN A 531 -2.45 2.95 2.09
N TRP A 532 -1.40 3.79 2.21
CA TRP A 532 -1.53 5.24 2.21
C TRP A 532 -2.26 5.76 0.98
N LEU A 533 -1.93 5.24 -0.21
CA LEU A 533 -2.49 5.66 -1.49
C LEU A 533 -3.77 4.91 -1.88
N TYR A 534 -4.24 3.96 -1.04
CA TYR A 534 -5.41 3.10 -1.27
C TYR A 534 -5.25 2.11 -2.44
N LEU A 535 -4.03 1.76 -2.84
CA LEU A 535 -3.78 0.86 -3.99
C LEU A 535 -4.34 -0.55 -3.75
N ARG A 536 -4.40 -1.01 -2.50
CA ARG A 536 -5.04 -2.30 -2.15
C ARG A 536 -6.50 -2.36 -2.57
N ASN A 537 -7.19 -1.21 -2.62
CA ASN A 537 -8.60 -1.14 -3.03
C ASN A 537 -8.80 -1.36 -4.53
N LEU A 538 -7.75 -1.22 -5.38
CA LEU A 538 -7.84 -1.49 -6.81
C LEU A 538 -8.40 -2.89 -7.10
N ARG A 539 -8.08 -3.88 -6.26
CA ARG A 539 -8.59 -5.26 -6.43
C ARG A 539 -10.11 -5.36 -6.34
N SER A 540 -10.76 -4.49 -5.58
CA SER A 540 -12.22 -4.47 -5.39
C SER A 540 -12.94 -3.50 -6.33
N VAL A 541 -12.20 -2.61 -7.03
CA VAL A 541 -12.80 -1.70 -8.00
C VAL A 541 -13.22 -2.47 -9.24
N ALA A 542 -14.49 -2.33 -9.61
CA ALA A 542 -15.08 -2.95 -10.80
C ALA A 542 -15.78 -1.86 -11.63
N PRO A 543 -15.05 -1.17 -12.54
CA PRO A 543 -15.65 -0.23 -13.47
C PRO A 543 -16.72 -0.90 -14.32
N ASP A 544 -17.77 -0.17 -14.63
CA ASP A 544 -18.86 -0.65 -15.45
C ASP A 544 -18.39 -0.97 -16.87
N LEU A 545 -18.78 -2.13 -17.37
CA LEU A 545 -18.28 -2.65 -18.66
C LEU A 545 -18.81 -1.90 -19.87
N GLU A 546 -20.02 -1.32 -19.77
CA GLU A 546 -20.61 -0.53 -20.85
C GLU A 546 -19.95 0.85 -20.90
N ALA A 547 -19.69 1.44 -19.73
CA ALA A 547 -19.04 2.74 -19.65
C ALA A 547 -17.52 2.66 -19.96
N PHE A 548 -16.85 1.59 -19.55
CA PHE A 548 -15.39 1.43 -19.66
C PHE A 548 -15.02 0.07 -20.26
N PRO A 549 -15.38 -0.19 -21.54
CA PRO A 549 -15.18 -1.49 -22.17
C PRO A 549 -13.72 -1.94 -22.25
N ASN A 550 -12.79 -0.98 -22.28
CA ASN A 550 -11.34 -1.25 -22.35
C ASN A 550 -10.67 -1.46 -20.97
N PHE A 551 -11.44 -1.44 -19.87
CA PHE A 551 -10.88 -1.73 -18.55
C PHE A 551 -10.86 -3.23 -18.30
N ASP A 552 -9.70 -3.76 -17.94
CA ASP A 552 -9.47 -5.18 -17.62
C ASP A 552 -8.49 -5.31 -16.44
N ASP A 553 -8.24 -6.55 -16.01
CA ASP A 553 -7.31 -6.81 -14.91
C ASP A 553 -5.86 -6.45 -15.28
N ASN A 554 -5.47 -6.58 -16.55
CA ASN A 554 -4.15 -6.18 -17.04
C ASN A 554 -3.91 -4.68 -16.84
N LEU A 555 -4.92 -3.85 -17.11
CA LEU A 555 -4.83 -2.41 -16.86
C LEU A 555 -4.83 -2.08 -15.37
N ARG A 556 -5.64 -2.79 -14.58
CA ARG A 556 -5.66 -2.65 -13.11
C ARG A 556 -4.30 -2.95 -12.49
N GLU A 557 -3.68 -4.05 -12.87
CA GLU A 557 -2.34 -4.42 -12.43
C GLU A 557 -1.28 -3.44 -12.95
N ALA A 558 -1.43 -2.95 -14.18
CA ALA A 558 -0.54 -1.94 -14.74
C ALA A 558 -0.61 -0.61 -13.96
N PHE A 559 -1.80 -0.17 -13.55
CA PHE A 559 -1.97 1.01 -12.68
C PHE A 559 -1.27 0.83 -11.33
N LYS A 560 -1.44 -0.33 -10.71
CA LYS A 560 -0.79 -0.63 -9.44
C LYS A 560 0.72 -0.61 -9.61
N ARG A 561 1.24 -1.31 -10.61
CA ARG A 561 2.68 -1.43 -10.86
C ARG A 561 3.33 -0.10 -11.24
N GLU A 562 2.64 0.76 -12.01
CA GLU A 562 3.09 2.13 -12.27
C GLU A 562 3.40 2.87 -10.97
N THR A 563 2.44 2.88 -10.05
CA THR A 563 2.55 3.63 -8.79
C THR A 563 3.60 3.03 -7.86
N GLU A 564 3.70 1.70 -7.79
CA GLU A 564 4.74 1.00 -7.03
C GLU A 564 6.15 1.36 -7.54
N LEU A 565 6.38 1.28 -8.86
CA LEU A 565 7.66 1.63 -9.47
C LEU A 565 7.99 3.12 -9.30
N PHE A 566 6.98 3.96 -9.43
CA PHE A 566 7.12 5.40 -9.26
C PHE A 566 7.51 5.75 -7.81
N PHE A 567 6.79 5.22 -6.81
CA PHE A 567 7.11 5.43 -5.39
C PHE A 567 8.47 4.78 -5.04
N GLY A 568 8.74 3.57 -5.54
CA GLY A 568 10.02 2.90 -5.39
C GLY A 568 11.19 3.74 -5.90
N SER A 569 11.03 4.45 -7.02
CA SER A 569 12.08 5.35 -7.54
C SER A 569 12.37 6.54 -6.62
N ILE A 570 11.38 7.02 -5.86
CA ILE A 570 11.61 8.08 -4.85
C ILE A 570 12.49 7.56 -3.71
N ILE A 571 12.27 6.31 -3.29
CA ILE A 571 13.05 5.67 -2.22
C ILE A 571 14.48 5.35 -2.68
N HIS A 572 14.61 4.59 -3.77
CA HIS A 572 15.90 4.05 -4.20
C HIS A 572 16.86 5.08 -4.81
N GLU A 573 16.31 6.15 -5.43
CA GLU A 573 17.10 7.26 -5.95
C GLU A 573 17.26 8.39 -4.93
N ASP A 574 16.71 8.22 -3.71
CA ASP A 574 16.68 9.23 -2.63
C ASP A 574 16.22 10.60 -3.13
N ARG A 575 15.09 10.62 -3.84
CA ARG A 575 14.54 11.84 -4.44
C ARG A 575 13.75 12.65 -3.41
N SER A 576 13.45 13.88 -3.80
CA SER A 576 12.50 14.72 -3.06
C SER A 576 11.12 14.06 -3.03
N VAL A 577 10.48 14.01 -1.86
CA VAL A 577 9.09 13.56 -1.77
C VAL A 577 8.12 14.48 -2.52
N ILE A 578 8.53 15.71 -2.80
CA ILE A 578 7.75 16.66 -3.60
C ILE A 578 7.60 16.19 -5.06
N ASP A 579 8.52 15.35 -5.54
CA ASP A 579 8.44 14.72 -6.86
C ASP A 579 7.20 13.82 -6.98
N LEU A 580 6.65 13.30 -5.87
CA LEU A 580 5.36 12.59 -5.89
C LEU A 580 4.22 13.44 -6.48
N LEU A 581 4.29 14.77 -6.36
CA LEU A 581 3.33 15.68 -6.97
C LEU A 581 3.78 16.25 -8.32
N ASN A 582 5.09 16.32 -8.59
CA ASN A 582 5.63 17.12 -9.72
C ASN A 582 6.58 16.38 -10.66
N ALA A 583 6.93 15.13 -10.42
CA ALA A 583 7.84 14.42 -11.31
C ALA A 583 7.36 14.44 -12.77
N ASP A 584 8.30 14.66 -13.67
CA ASP A 584 8.10 14.70 -15.11
C ASP A 584 8.26 13.34 -15.78
N TYR A 585 8.14 12.26 -15.01
CA TYR A 585 8.25 10.88 -15.49
C TYR A 585 7.24 9.95 -14.82
N THR A 586 7.04 8.80 -15.44
CA THR A 586 6.33 7.66 -14.90
C THR A 586 6.87 6.35 -15.48
N PHE A 587 6.25 5.21 -15.11
CA PHE A 587 6.60 3.89 -15.62
C PHE A 587 5.41 3.27 -16.35
N VAL A 588 5.61 2.84 -17.59
CA VAL A 588 4.55 2.26 -18.41
C VAL A 588 5.03 0.99 -19.12
N ASN A 589 4.12 0.03 -19.27
CA ASN A 589 4.22 -1.04 -20.28
C ASN A 589 3.33 -0.68 -21.49
N GLU A 590 3.26 -1.56 -22.50
CA GLU A 590 2.45 -1.32 -23.70
C GLU A 590 0.97 -1.10 -23.36
N ARG A 591 0.39 -1.93 -22.47
CA ARG A 591 -1.02 -1.83 -22.07
C ARG A 591 -1.37 -0.47 -21.48
N LEU A 592 -0.52 0.02 -20.58
CA LEU A 592 -0.70 1.32 -19.92
C LEU A 592 -0.41 2.49 -20.86
N ALA A 593 0.62 2.34 -21.70
CA ALA A 593 0.99 3.36 -22.70
C ALA A 593 -0.15 3.61 -23.70
N LYS A 594 -0.77 2.54 -24.22
CA LYS A 594 -1.97 2.64 -25.07
C LYS A 594 -3.10 3.38 -24.35
N HIS A 595 -3.35 3.05 -23.09
CA HIS A 595 -4.40 3.69 -22.28
C HIS A 595 -4.15 5.20 -22.09
N TYR A 596 -2.90 5.59 -21.88
CA TYR A 596 -2.49 7.00 -21.72
C TYR A 596 -2.28 7.75 -23.04
N GLY A 597 -2.32 7.06 -24.18
CA GLY A 597 -2.03 7.63 -25.49
C GLY A 597 -0.53 7.91 -25.71
N VAL A 598 0.36 7.15 -25.05
CA VAL A 598 1.82 7.26 -25.22
C VAL A 598 2.27 6.36 -26.38
N PRO A 599 2.84 6.92 -27.46
CA PRO A 599 3.26 6.13 -28.61
C PRO A 599 4.58 5.40 -28.36
N ASN A 600 4.87 4.39 -29.21
CA ASN A 600 6.16 3.70 -29.33
C ASN A 600 6.62 2.96 -28.06
N VAL A 601 5.69 2.49 -27.25
CA VAL A 601 5.94 1.59 -26.13
C VAL A 601 5.36 0.23 -26.49
N PHE A 602 6.20 -0.82 -26.53
CA PHE A 602 5.81 -2.18 -26.92
C PHE A 602 6.25 -3.19 -25.87
N GLY A 603 5.46 -4.22 -25.68
CA GLY A 603 5.71 -5.36 -24.76
C GLY A 603 5.27 -5.12 -23.33
N SER A 604 5.29 -6.22 -22.56
CA SER A 604 4.79 -6.26 -21.18
C SER A 604 5.71 -5.58 -20.16
N GLN A 605 6.98 -5.37 -20.48
CA GLN A 605 7.97 -4.81 -19.55
C GLN A 605 7.73 -3.32 -19.31
N PHE A 606 7.76 -2.93 -18.03
CA PHE A 606 7.70 -1.52 -17.64
C PHE A 606 9.00 -0.79 -17.94
N ARG A 607 8.87 0.42 -18.42
CA ARG A 607 9.99 1.33 -18.68
C ARG A 607 9.66 2.75 -18.24
N ARG A 608 10.65 3.46 -17.76
CA ARG A 608 10.53 4.87 -17.40
C ARG A 608 10.37 5.71 -18.68
N ILE A 609 9.38 6.59 -18.68
CA ILE A 609 9.14 7.59 -19.74
C ILE A 609 9.10 8.97 -19.12
N SER A 610 9.42 10.00 -19.91
CA SER A 610 9.29 11.41 -19.50
C SER A 610 8.03 12.02 -20.07
N TRP A 611 7.36 12.83 -19.25
CA TRP A 611 6.23 13.64 -19.68
C TRP A 611 6.70 14.99 -20.21
N PRO A 612 6.03 15.55 -21.23
CA PRO A 612 6.19 16.96 -21.60
C PRO A 612 5.91 17.90 -20.43
N GLU A 613 6.48 19.11 -20.47
CA GLU A 613 6.35 20.10 -19.40
C GLU A 613 4.90 20.49 -19.13
N ASP A 614 4.08 20.58 -20.16
CA ASP A 614 2.64 20.90 -20.10
C ASP A 614 1.74 19.68 -19.82
N SER A 615 2.31 18.48 -19.63
CA SER A 615 1.53 17.28 -19.42
C SER A 615 0.67 17.36 -18.15
N PRO A 616 -0.63 17.05 -18.25
CA PRO A 616 -1.50 16.95 -17.08
C PRO A 616 -1.16 15.74 -16.18
N ARG A 617 -0.38 14.77 -16.70
CA ARG A 617 -0.11 13.48 -16.03
C ARG A 617 1.10 13.47 -15.10
N ARG A 618 1.69 14.61 -14.80
CA ARG A 618 2.85 14.68 -13.89
C ARG A 618 2.48 14.31 -12.47
N GLY A 619 3.29 13.48 -11.84
CA GLY A 619 3.11 13.02 -10.45
C GLY A 619 1.87 12.14 -10.23
N LEU A 620 1.57 11.83 -8.95
CA LEU A 620 0.47 10.95 -8.54
C LEU A 620 -0.90 11.37 -9.05
N LEU A 621 -1.16 12.68 -9.18
CA LEU A 621 -2.48 13.21 -9.59
C LEU A 621 -2.88 12.82 -11.01
N GLY A 622 -1.92 12.39 -11.85
CA GLY A 622 -2.16 11.94 -13.21
C GLY A 622 -2.17 10.42 -13.38
N GLN A 623 -1.93 9.65 -12.32
CA GLN A 623 -1.85 8.19 -12.40
C GLN A 623 -3.23 7.53 -12.34
N GLY A 624 -3.41 6.52 -13.20
CA GLY A 624 -4.67 5.78 -13.31
C GLY A 624 -5.10 5.10 -12.02
N SER A 625 -4.14 4.62 -11.21
CA SER A 625 -4.40 4.01 -9.90
C SER A 625 -5.20 4.93 -8.98
N ILE A 626 -4.70 6.16 -8.75
CA ILE A 626 -5.31 7.16 -7.86
C ILE A 626 -6.68 7.59 -8.39
N LEU A 627 -6.75 7.85 -9.71
CA LEU A 627 -7.98 8.30 -10.35
C LEU A 627 -9.08 7.23 -10.32
N THR A 628 -8.70 5.95 -10.40
CA THR A 628 -9.64 4.82 -10.38
C THR A 628 -10.14 4.52 -8.96
N VAL A 629 -9.26 4.46 -7.95
CA VAL A 629 -9.70 4.19 -6.55
C VAL A 629 -10.52 5.34 -5.95
N THR A 630 -10.50 6.51 -6.58
CA THR A 630 -11.25 7.70 -6.16
C THR A 630 -12.45 7.98 -7.06
N SER A 631 -12.91 6.98 -7.79
CA SER A 631 -14.09 7.04 -8.66
C SER A 631 -15.14 6.01 -8.23
N ILE A 632 -16.31 6.03 -8.86
CA ILE A 632 -17.33 4.99 -8.73
C ILE A 632 -17.40 4.17 -10.02
N ALA A 633 -18.10 3.04 -10.00
CA ALA A 633 -18.12 2.12 -11.12
C ALA A 633 -18.49 2.76 -12.48
N THR A 634 -19.46 3.66 -12.48
CA THR A 634 -20.03 4.24 -13.72
C THR A 634 -19.48 5.59 -14.11
N ARG A 635 -18.80 6.32 -13.22
CA ARG A 635 -18.36 7.71 -13.45
C ARG A 635 -17.34 8.21 -12.43
N THR A 636 -16.78 9.39 -12.67
CA THR A 636 -15.95 10.13 -11.72
C THR A 636 -16.70 10.51 -10.45
N SER A 637 -15.98 10.68 -9.36
CA SER A 637 -16.50 11.19 -8.08
C SER A 637 -15.65 12.35 -7.56
N PRO A 638 -16.01 13.61 -7.89
CA PRO A 638 -15.31 14.78 -7.37
C PRO A 638 -15.21 14.78 -5.84
N VAL A 639 -16.24 14.27 -5.15
CA VAL A 639 -16.25 14.17 -3.67
C VAL A 639 -15.17 13.20 -3.17
N GLN A 640 -15.05 12.01 -3.77
CA GLN A 640 -14.01 11.04 -3.36
C GLN A 640 -12.60 11.52 -3.70
N ARG A 641 -12.42 12.14 -4.89
CA ARG A 641 -11.15 12.77 -5.29
C ARG A 641 -10.75 13.89 -4.34
N GLY A 642 -11.69 14.78 -4.02
CA GLY A 642 -11.47 15.88 -3.07
C GLY A 642 -11.18 15.36 -1.65
N LYS A 643 -11.89 14.33 -1.19
CA LYS A 643 -11.64 13.66 0.09
C LYS A 643 -10.24 13.08 0.13
N TRP A 644 -9.84 12.34 -0.88
CA TRP A 644 -8.52 11.72 -0.97
C TRP A 644 -7.39 12.77 -0.91
N LEU A 645 -7.55 13.90 -1.63
CA LEU A 645 -6.59 15.02 -1.59
C LEU A 645 -6.49 15.64 -0.18
N LEU A 646 -7.63 15.85 0.49
CA LEU A 646 -7.62 16.37 1.86
C LEU A 646 -6.94 15.43 2.85
N GLU A 647 -7.17 14.12 2.74
CA GLU A 647 -6.65 13.10 3.65
C GLU A 647 -5.18 12.76 3.42
N ASN A 648 -4.77 12.66 2.14
CA ASN A 648 -3.47 12.09 1.78
C ASN A 648 -2.45 13.11 1.26
N VAL A 649 -2.89 14.30 0.88
CA VAL A 649 -2.00 15.38 0.38
C VAL A 649 -1.98 16.59 1.31
N LEU A 650 -3.13 16.96 1.87
CA LEU A 650 -3.29 18.17 2.71
C LEU A 650 -3.37 17.88 4.22
N GLY A 651 -3.42 16.63 4.65
CA GLY A 651 -3.45 16.24 6.06
C GLY A 651 -4.67 16.75 6.86
N THR A 652 -5.77 17.08 6.18
CA THR A 652 -6.98 17.62 6.80
C THR A 652 -8.21 16.80 6.42
N PRO A 653 -8.34 15.57 6.94
CA PRO A 653 -9.49 14.73 6.63
C PRO A 653 -10.80 15.49 6.93
N PRO A 654 -11.80 15.39 6.04
CA PRO A 654 -13.12 15.99 6.30
C PRO A 654 -13.81 15.24 7.43
N ASN A 655 -14.74 15.93 8.12
CA ASN A 655 -15.59 15.26 9.09
C ASN A 655 -16.42 14.16 8.39
N PRO A 656 -16.75 13.06 9.10
CA PRO A 656 -17.66 12.06 8.57
C PRO A 656 -18.98 12.70 8.11
N PRO A 657 -19.57 12.22 7.00
CA PRO A 657 -20.86 12.72 6.56
C PRO A 657 -21.93 12.48 7.65
N PRO A 658 -22.94 13.36 7.77
CA PRO A 658 -24.07 13.09 8.64
C PRO A 658 -24.74 11.76 8.32
N ALA A 659 -25.34 11.11 9.33
CA ALA A 659 -26.18 9.95 9.09
C ALA A 659 -27.34 10.32 8.15
N ASN A 660 -27.70 9.45 7.20
CA ASN A 660 -28.80 9.64 6.26
C ASN A 660 -28.59 10.73 5.18
N VAL A 661 -27.37 10.93 4.68
CA VAL A 661 -27.14 11.74 3.48
C VAL A 661 -27.81 11.05 2.28
N PRO A 662 -28.77 11.70 1.60
CA PRO A 662 -29.37 11.13 0.41
C PRO A 662 -28.33 11.00 -0.71
N PRO A 663 -28.38 9.91 -1.53
CA PRO A 663 -27.49 9.80 -2.66
C PRO A 663 -27.70 10.93 -3.66
N LEU A 664 -26.67 11.22 -4.46
CA LEU A 664 -26.80 12.19 -5.55
C LEU A 664 -27.92 11.71 -6.48
N LYS A 665 -28.84 12.60 -6.82
CA LYS A 665 -29.95 12.27 -7.72
C LYS A 665 -29.40 11.89 -9.09
N GLU A 666 -29.84 10.78 -9.62
CA GLU A 666 -29.52 10.36 -10.98
C GLU A 666 -30.33 11.17 -12.00
N ASN A 667 -29.79 11.25 -13.22
CA ASN A 667 -30.51 11.83 -14.35
C ASN A 667 -31.77 11.00 -14.67
N LYS A 668 -32.90 11.65 -14.85
CA LYS A 668 -34.15 10.97 -15.21
C LYS A 668 -34.11 10.57 -16.69
N ALA A 669 -34.54 9.36 -17.01
CA ALA A 669 -34.70 8.93 -18.40
C ALA A 669 -35.63 9.89 -19.15
N GLY A 670 -35.21 10.33 -20.33
CA GLY A 670 -35.99 11.25 -21.19
C GLY A 670 -35.93 12.75 -20.81
N ALA A 671 -35.20 13.12 -19.72
CA ALA A 671 -34.93 14.51 -19.38
C ALA A 671 -33.57 14.97 -19.92
N LYS A 672 -33.32 16.30 -19.91
CA LYS A 672 -31.99 16.84 -20.19
C LYS A 672 -30.99 16.20 -19.20
N GLN A 673 -29.95 15.58 -19.75
CA GLN A 673 -28.87 15.05 -18.92
C GLN A 673 -28.09 16.20 -18.30
N LEU A 674 -28.03 16.24 -16.97
CA LEU A 674 -27.25 17.21 -16.21
C LEU A 674 -25.84 16.64 -16.02
N SER A 675 -24.83 17.51 -16.11
CA SER A 675 -23.46 17.16 -15.74
C SER A 675 -23.34 16.80 -14.27
N VAL A 676 -22.31 16.05 -13.88
CA VAL A 676 -22.03 15.73 -12.46
C VAL A 676 -21.92 17.00 -11.63
N ARG A 677 -21.29 18.05 -12.18
CA ARG A 677 -21.19 19.37 -11.54
C ARG A 677 -22.57 19.99 -11.25
N GLU A 678 -23.46 20.04 -12.26
CA GLU A 678 -24.82 20.60 -12.07
C GLU A 678 -25.63 19.82 -11.02
N LEU A 679 -25.52 18.49 -11.03
CA LEU A 679 -26.15 17.64 -10.00
C LEU A 679 -25.62 17.92 -8.60
N MET A 680 -24.30 18.10 -8.47
CA MET A 680 -23.65 18.42 -7.19
C MET A 680 -23.96 19.83 -6.73
N GLU A 681 -24.03 20.81 -7.63
CA GLU A 681 -24.46 22.18 -7.31
C GLU A 681 -25.89 22.24 -6.81
N ALA A 682 -26.78 21.44 -7.38
CA ALA A 682 -28.15 21.29 -6.89
C ALA A 682 -28.18 20.62 -5.50
N HIS A 683 -27.32 19.62 -5.25
CA HIS A 683 -27.19 18.94 -3.95
C HIS A 683 -26.66 19.88 -2.86
N ARG A 684 -25.71 20.74 -3.17
CA ARG A 684 -25.10 21.73 -2.24
C ARG A 684 -26.05 22.84 -1.77
N LYS A 685 -27.19 23.02 -2.39
CA LYS A 685 -28.19 23.99 -1.94
C LYS A 685 -28.72 23.68 -0.53
N ASN A 686 -28.55 22.48 -0.04
CA ASN A 686 -28.89 22.07 1.32
C ASN A 686 -27.79 22.50 2.30
N GLU A 687 -28.12 23.33 3.29
CA GLU A 687 -27.17 23.88 4.27
C GLU A 687 -26.23 22.83 4.94
N PRO A 688 -26.71 21.67 5.41
CA PRO A 688 -25.81 20.70 6.03
C PRO A 688 -24.72 20.16 5.06
N CYS A 689 -24.99 20.11 3.75
CA CYS A 689 -24.09 19.60 2.71
C CYS A 689 -23.08 20.66 2.27
N ALA A 690 -23.50 21.94 2.24
CA ALA A 690 -22.69 23.04 1.72
C ALA A 690 -21.34 23.21 2.44
N GLY A 691 -21.29 22.99 3.76
CA GLY A 691 -20.09 23.18 4.57
C GLY A 691 -18.92 22.30 4.14
N CYS A 692 -19.17 21.00 3.89
CA CYS A 692 -18.15 20.05 3.43
C CYS A 692 -17.84 20.21 1.94
N HIS A 693 -18.86 20.35 1.11
CA HIS A 693 -18.72 20.40 -0.34
C HIS A 693 -17.98 21.66 -0.85
N LYS A 694 -18.03 22.78 -0.14
CA LYS A 694 -17.22 23.98 -0.45
C LYS A 694 -15.71 23.71 -0.46
N VAL A 695 -15.24 22.74 0.32
CA VAL A 695 -13.82 22.39 0.44
C VAL A 695 -13.46 21.20 -0.44
N LEU A 696 -14.33 20.18 -0.51
CA LEU A 696 -14.09 18.94 -1.25
C LEU A 696 -14.19 19.14 -2.76
N ASP A 697 -15.29 19.76 -3.23
CA ASP A 697 -15.65 19.78 -4.64
C ASP A 697 -14.64 20.51 -5.53
N PRO A 698 -14.10 21.69 -5.17
CA PRO A 698 -13.12 22.38 -6.01
C PRO A 698 -11.86 21.55 -6.28
N LEU A 699 -11.41 20.79 -5.28
CA LEU A 699 -10.27 19.86 -5.40
C LEU A 699 -10.57 18.72 -6.38
N GLY A 700 -11.78 18.14 -6.26
CA GLY A 700 -12.19 17.03 -7.12
C GLY A 700 -12.49 17.47 -8.55
N PHE A 701 -13.14 18.62 -8.75
CA PHE A 701 -13.42 19.14 -10.11
C PHE A 701 -12.16 19.46 -10.88
N ALA A 702 -11.09 19.91 -10.23
CA ALA A 702 -9.81 20.14 -10.89
C ALA A 702 -9.22 18.87 -11.53
N LEU A 703 -9.70 17.67 -11.14
CA LEU A 703 -9.31 16.39 -11.72
C LEU A 703 -10.35 15.80 -12.69
N ASP A 704 -11.44 16.51 -13.01
CA ASP A 704 -12.58 15.94 -13.76
C ASP A 704 -12.29 15.71 -15.27
N ASN A 705 -11.20 16.31 -15.78
CA ASN A 705 -10.68 15.96 -17.09
C ASN A 705 -10.15 14.52 -17.18
N PHE A 706 -9.93 13.83 -16.08
CA PHE A 706 -9.68 12.38 -16.05
C PHE A 706 -10.98 11.64 -15.76
N ASP A 707 -11.33 10.69 -16.60
CA ASP A 707 -12.49 9.83 -16.37
C ASP A 707 -12.31 8.88 -15.15
N ALA A 708 -13.24 7.95 -14.96
CA ALA A 708 -13.21 7.04 -13.81
C ALA A 708 -12.10 5.96 -13.88
N VAL A 709 -11.50 5.74 -15.03
CA VAL A 709 -10.36 4.85 -15.24
C VAL A 709 -9.09 5.61 -15.63
N GLY A 710 -9.05 6.92 -15.35
CA GLY A 710 -7.87 7.75 -15.55
C GLY A 710 -7.57 8.13 -17.00
N GLN A 711 -8.47 7.91 -17.95
CA GLN A 711 -8.30 8.37 -19.33
C GLN A 711 -8.59 9.87 -19.43
N TRP A 712 -7.79 10.60 -20.22
CA TRP A 712 -7.97 12.04 -20.41
C TRP A 712 -9.16 12.32 -21.33
N ARG A 713 -10.01 13.27 -20.92
CA ARG A 713 -11.19 13.70 -21.67
C ARG A 713 -11.41 15.21 -21.61
N THR A 714 -12.07 15.78 -22.58
CA THR A 714 -12.44 17.20 -22.64
C THR A 714 -13.95 17.42 -22.62
N VAL A 715 -14.72 16.34 -22.79
CA VAL A 715 -16.18 16.32 -22.86
C VAL A 715 -16.70 15.33 -21.84
N SER A 716 -17.78 15.68 -21.16
CA SER A 716 -18.44 14.85 -20.15
C SER A 716 -19.33 13.78 -20.80
N GLU A 717 -19.89 12.90 -20.01
CA GLU A 717 -20.88 11.89 -20.46
C GLU A 717 -22.17 12.52 -21.03
N SER A 718 -22.49 13.77 -20.63
CA SER A 718 -23.63 14.51 -21.19
C SER A 718 -23.33 15.19 -22.55
N GLY A 719 -22.07 15.10 -23.02
CA GLY A 719 -21.65 15.77 -24.26
C GLY A 719 -21.19 17.23 -24.09
N ASP A 720 -21.26 17.77 -22.88
CA ASP A 720 -20.83 19.13 -22.58
C ASP A 720 -19.33 19.21 -22.33
N LYS A 721 -18.72 20.38 -22.62
CA LYS A 721 -17.33 20.65 -22.28
C LYS A 721 -17.14 20.58 -20.77
N ILE A 722 -16.12 19.86 -20.31
CA ILE A 722 -15.81 19.75 -18.89
C ILE A 722 -15.37 21.11 -18.34
N ASP A 723 -16.02 21.52 -17.26
CA ASP A 723 -15.61 22.64 -16.44
C ASP A 723 -14.83 22.15 -15.21
N ALA A 724 -13.50 22.18 -15.31
CA ALA A 724 -12.57 21.78 -14.25
C ALA A 724 -12.18 22.94 -13.30
N SER A 725 -12.90 24.07 -13.37
CA SER A 725 -12.60 25.26 -12.57
C SER A 725 -13.08 25.11 -11.11
N GLY A 726 -12.39 25.76 -10.20
CA GLY A 726 -12.75 25.80 -8.80
C GLY A 726 -12.05 26.92 -8.03
N VAL A 727 -12.50 27.17 -6.81
CA VAL A 727 -11.82 28.07 -5.88
C VAL A 727 -11.52 27.29 -4.62
N LEU A 728 -10.24 27.12 -4.31
CA LEU A 728 -9.78 26.37 -3.14
C LEU A 728 -10.14 27.08 -1.84
N ALA A 729 -10.05 26.39 -0.72
CA ALA A 729 -10.40 26.91 0.59
C ALA A 729 -9.63 28.20 0.96
N ASP A 730 -8.41 28.36 0.47
CA ASP A 730 -7.58 29.56 0.67
C ASP A 730 -7.89 30.72 -0.30
N GLY A 731 -8.82 30.53 -1.23
CA GLY A 731 -9.19 31.51 -2.25
C GLY A 731 -8.43 31.37 -3.57
N THR A 732 -7.50 30.45 -3.69
CA THR A 732 -6.75 30.19 -4.93
C THR A 732 -7.70 29.68 -6.02
N LYS A 733 -7.70 30.33 -7.17
CA LYS A 733 -8.45 29.86 -8.35
C LYS A 733 -7.65 28.80 -9.08
N VAL A 734 -8.30 27.74 -9.46
CA VAL A 734 -7.73 26.62 -10.22
C VAL A 734 -8.62 26.27 -11.39
N ASN A 735 -8.01 25.85 -12.50
CA ASN A 735 -8.71 25.35 -13.68
C ASN A 735 -7.98 24.13 -14.23
N GLY A 736 -8.33 22.96 -13.71
CA GLY A 736 -7.70 21.69 -14.07
C GLY A 736 -6.53 21.30 -13.16
N VAL A 737 -5.99 20.12 -13.44
CA VAL A 737 -4.96 19.47 -12.61
C VAL A 737 -3.64 20.24 -12.54
N SER A 738 -3.26 20.95 -13.60
CA SER A 738 -2.01 21.73 -13.63
C SER A 738 -2.03 22.88 -12.64
N ASP A 739 -3.14 23.64 -12.60
CA ASP A 739 -3.30 24.73 -11.61
C ASP A 739 -3.41 24.17 -10.19
N LEU A 740 -4.13 23.06 -10.00
CA LEU A 740 -4.19 22.37 -8.70
C LEU A 740 -2.79 21.96 -8.22
N ARG A 741 -1.99 21.36 -9.09
CA ARG A 741 -0.60 20.98 -8.81
C ARG A 741 0.24 22.18 -8.43
N ALA A 742 0.17 23.27 -9.19
CA ALA A 742 0.89 24.52 -8.90
C ALA A 742 0.47 25.09 -7.52
N ALA A 743 -0.82 25.06 -7.19
CA ALA A 743 -1.32 25.49 -5.90
C ALA A 743 -0.77 24.61 -4.74
N LEU A 744 -0.71 23.30 -4.91
CA LEU A 744 -0.13 22.39 -3.91
C LEU A 744 1.38 22.62 -3.76
N LEU A 745 2.11 22.77 -4.85
CA LEU A 745 3.56 23.02 -4.88
C LEU A 745 3.96 24.38 -4.33
N SER A 746 3.06 25.36 -4.30
CA SER A 746 3.33 26.66 -3.66
C SER A 746 3.56 26.55 -2.14
N ARG A 747 3.20 25.41 -1.54
CA ARG A 747 3.33 25.11 -0.11
C ARG A 747 3.85 23.69 0.11
N PRO A 748 5.09 23.38 -0.30
CA PRO A 748 5.62 22.02 -0.25
C PRO A 748 5.69 21.45 1.18
N SER A 749 5.86 22.32 2.19
CA SER A 749 5.89 21.92 3.60
C SER A 749 4.56 21.30 4.08
N VAL A 750 3.42 21.64 3.49
CA VAL A 750 2.10 21.05 3.85
C VAL A 750 2.07 19.60 3.42
N PHE A 751 2.47 19.30 2.18
CA PHE A 751 2.53 17.93 1.69
C PHE A 751 3.60 17.10 2.41
N ALA A 752 4.81 17.65 2.56
CA ALA A 752 5.87 16.98 3.30
C ALA A 752 5.49 16.69 4.76
N GLY A 753 4.79 17.63 5.41
CA GLY A 753 4.23 17.44 6.76
C GLY A 753 3.20 16.32 6.80
N THR A 754 2.27 16.29 5.83
CA THR A 754 1.29 15.21 5.72
C THR A 754 1.96 13.85 5.53
N MET A 755 2.97 13.77 4.66
CA MET A 755 3.72 12.54 4.44
C MET A 755 4.49 12.12 5.71
N THR A 756 5.06 13.08 6.43
CA THR A 756 5.71 12.83 7.74
C THR A 756 4.71 12.28 8.75
N GLU A 757 3.49 12.85 8.83
CA GLU A 757 2.42 12.32 9.70
C GLU A 757 2.06 10.87 9.33
N LYS A 758 1.92 10.55 8.05
CA LYS A 758 1.62 9.18 7.58
C LYS A 758 2.75 8.20 7.89
N LEU A 759 3.99 8.58 7.59
CA LEU A 759 5.18 7.76 7.88
C LEU A 759 5.34 7.54 9.39
N LEU A 760 5.16 8.57 10.21
CA LEU A 760 5.28 8.46 11.67
C LEU A 760 4.14 7.60 12.26
N THR A 761 2.90 7.74 11.77
CA THR A 761 1.77 6.87 12.13
C THR A 761 2.10 5.40 11.86
N TYR A 762 2.61 5.11 10.68
CA TYR A 762 3.01 3.76 10.27
C TYR A 762 4.19 3.22 11.11
N ALA A 763 5.22 4.05 11.34
CA ALA A 763 6.41 3.71 12.11
C ALA A 763 6.10 3.37 13.58
N LEU A 764 5.18 4.14 14.19
CA LEU A 764 4.79 3.94 15.59
C LEU A 764 3.69 2.86 15.76
N GLY A 765 2.97 2.53 14.69
CA GLY A 765 1.82 1.61 14.76
C GLY A 765 0.68 2.13 15.63
N ARG A 766 0.51 3.46 15.69
CA ARG A 766 -0.59 4.14 16.41
C ARG A 766 -0.98 5.44 15.72
N GLY A 767 -2.20 5.91 15.97
CA GLY A 767 -2.59 7.27 15.59
C GLY A 767 -1.68 8.32 16.26
N LEU A 768 -1.47 9.43 15.53
CA LEU A 768 -0.76 10.58 16.09
C LEU A 768 -1.71 11.43 16.93
N GLU A 769 -1.19 11.94 18.02
CA GLU A 769 -1.85 12.84 18.92
C GLU A 769 -1.23 14.25 18.83
N TYR A 770 -1.84 15.24 19.47
CA TYR A 770 -1.34 16.61 19.46
C TYR A 770 0.12 16.75 19.95
N TYR A 771 0.54 15.91 20.88
CA TYR A 771 1.90 15.91 21.41
C TYR A 771 2.98 15.33 20.44
N ASP A 772 2.58 14.69 19.34
CA ASP A 772 3.49 14.24 18.27
C ASP A 772 3.76 15.35 17.24
N MET A 773 2.92 16.39 17.19
CA MET A 773 3.01 17.43 16.14
C MET A 773 4.32 18.25 16.19
N PRO A 774 4.91 18.53 17.34
CA PRO A 774 6.25 19.14 17.40
C PRO A 774 7.32 18.30 16.70
N ALA A 775 7.28 16.97 16.83
CA ALA A 775 8.19 16.07 16.11
C ALA A 775 7.94 16.11 14.59
N VAL A 776 6.68 16.11 14.15
CA VAL A 776 6.32 16.24 12.73
C VAL A 776 6.87 17.55 12.14
N ARG A 777 6.71 18.68 12.84
CA ARG A 777 7.27 19.98 12.41
C ARG A 777 8.79 19.97 12.33
N SER A 778 9.45 19.41 13.35
CA SER A 778 10.92 19.31 13.39
C SER A 778 11.45 18.51 12.21
N VAL A 779 10.89 17.32 11.96
CA VAL A 779 11.26 16.45 10.82
C VAL A 779 11.03 17.16 9.49
N THR A 780 9.87 17.78 9.31
CA THR A 780 9.53 18.51 8.08
C THR A 780 10.49 19.68 7.83
N HIS A 781 10.87 20.42 8.89
CA HIS A 781 11.78 21.55 8.81
C HIS A 781 13.22 21.11 8.46
N GLN A 782 13.69 20.03 9.08
CA GLN A 782 15.00 19.45 8.76
C GLN A 782 15.05 18.91 7.32
N ALA A 783 13.98 18.23 6.89
CA ALA A 783 13.89 17.74 5.52
C ALA A 783 13.88 18.88 4.48
N ALA A 784 13.26 20.02 4.80
CA ALA A 784 13.27 21.19 3.93
C ALA A 784 14.68 21.72 3.64
N GLN A 785 15.61 21.60 4.59
CA GLN A 785 17.01 21.97 4.41
C GLN A 785 17.78 21.03 3.47
N ASN A 786 17.21 19.85 3.18
CA ASN A 786 17.74 18.80 2.32
C ASN A 786 16.81 18.51 1.13
N ASP A 787 16.14 19.51 0.58
CA ASP A 787 15.24 19.42 -0.56
C ASP A 787 14.12 18.35 -0.38
N TYR A 788 13.70 18.13 0.86
CA TYR A 788 12.70 17.09 1.21
C TYR A 788 13.05 15.69 0.68
N ARG A 789 14.34 15.30 0.71
CA ARG A 789 14.75 13.94 0.32
C ARG A 789 14.09 12.91 1.21
N PHE A 790 13.74 11.76 0.60
CA PHE A 790 13.07 10.68 1.32
C PHE A 790 13.86 10.23 2.56
N SER A 791 15.18 10.04 2.41
CA SER A 791 16.05 9.65 3.53
C SER A 791 16.05 10.66 4.67
N SER A 792 15.90 11.96 4.38
CA SER A 792 15.87 13.01 5.42
C SER A 792 14.60 12.93 6.28
N LEU A 793 13.44 12.56 5.68
CA LEU A 793 12.23 12.32 6.46
C LEU A 793 12.38 11.09 7.34
N ILE A 794 12.90 9.99 6.79
CA ILE A 794 13.11 8.74 7.55
C ILE A 794 14.08 8.97 8.72
N LEU A 795 15.22 9.61 8.48
CA LEU A 795 16.20 9.92 9.53
C LEU A 795 15.59 10.80 10.64
N GLY A 796 14.90 11.88 10.25
CA GLY A 796 14.22 12.73 11.22
C GLY A 796 13.18 11.98 12.06
N ILE A 797 12.42 11.06 11.46
CA ILE A 797 11.46 10.21 12.18
C ILE A 797 12.18 9.29 13.16
N VAL A 798 13.23 8.59 12.73
CA VAL A 798 13.97 7.62 13.54
C VAL A 798 14.68 8.32 14.72
N GLU A 799 15.08 9.56 14.56
CA GLU A 799 15.71 10.37 15.61
C GLU A 799 14.71 11.08 16.52
N SER A 800 13.43 11.08 16.17
CA SER A 800 12.40 11.80 16.91
C SER A 800 12.10 11.19 18.29
N THR A 801 11.66 12.04 19.21
CA THR A 801 11.22 11.63 20.56
C THR A 801 10.19 10.51 20.57
N PRO A 802 9.08 10.54 19.78
CA PRO A 802 8.10 9.47 19.79
C PRO A 802 8.65 8.14 19.27
N PHE A 803 9.68 8.14 18.41
CA PHE A 803 10.28 6.91 17.89
C PHE A 803 11.34 6.31 18.86
N GLN A 804 12.11 7.14 19.56
CA GLN A 804 13.20 6.67 20.45
C GLN A 804 12.84 6.55 21.91
N MET A 805 11.72 7.13 22.33
CA MET A 805 11.30 7.17 23.72
C MET A 805 9.92 6.59 23.92
N ARG A 806 9.59 6.30 25.16
CA ARG A 806 8.25 5.97 25.64
C ARG A 806 8.05 6.47 27.06
N ARG A 807 6.79 6.49 27.51
CA ARG A 807 6.45 6.79 28.90
C ARG A 807 6.18 5.48 29.64
N SER A 808 6.68 5.32 30.87
CA SER A 808 6.36 4.17 31.70
C SER A 808 4.85 4.13 31.99
N GLN A 809 4.28 2.93 32.05
CA GLN A 809 2.90 2.76 32.52
C GLN A 809 2.86 2.90 34.03
N GLU A 810 1.85 3.59 34.56
CA GLU A 810 1.56 3.44 35.98
C GLU A 810 1.28 1.95 36.27
N PRO A 811 1.80 1.38 37.36
CA PRO A 811 1.43 0.03 37.75
C PRO A 811 -0.09 -0.02 37.90
N ASP A 812 -0.75 -0.83 37.09
CA ASP A 812 -2.20 -0.96 36.98
C ASP A 812 -2.88 -0.93 38.36
N SER A 813 -3.61 0.13 38.64
CA SER A 813 -4.83 -0.01 39.44
C SER A 813 -5.73 -0.93 38.61
N ALA A 814 -5.95 -2.16 39.07
CA ALA A 814 -6.64 -3.24 38.38
C ALA A 814 -7.82 -2.72 37.52
N PRO A 815 -7.99 -3.16 36.26
CA PRO A 815 -9.09 -2.70 35.43
C PRO A 815 -10.39 -2.93 36.21
N ALA A 816 -11.10 -1.81 36.45
CA ALA A 816 -12.46 -1.87 36.95
C ALA A 816 -13.23 -2.67 35.90
N THR A 817 -13.59 -3.90 36.23
CA THR A 817 -14.48 -4.74 35.43
C THR A 817 -15.79 -3.99 35.28
N SER A 818 -15.90 -3.21 34.23
CA SER A 818 -17.18 -2.70 33.73
C SER A 818 -17.90 -3.91 33.14
N VAL A 819 -18.60 -4.64 33.99
CA VAL A 819 -19.67 -5.55 33.57
C VAL A 819 -20.68 -4.63 32.86
N ALA A 820 -20.66 -4.63 31.54
CA ALA A 820 -21.70 -4.01 30.73
C ALA A 820 -22.99 -4.76 31.05
N ASP A 821 -23.82 -4.15 31.86
CA ASP A 821 -25.17 -4.63 32.18
C ASP A 821 -26.02 -4.52 30.89
N SER A 822 -26.09 -5.64 30.17
CA SER A 822 -26.92 -5.82 29.00
C SER A 822 -28.38 -5.98 29.41
N ARG A 823 -29.02 -4.90 29.82
CA ARG A 823 -30.49 -4.81 29.85
C ARG A 823 -30.95 -3.92 28.69
N ARG A 824 -31.33 -4.56 27.60
CA ARG A 824 -32.21 -3.96 26.60
C ARG A 824 -33.61 -3.82 27.20
N PRO A 825 -34.25 -2.67 27.14
CA PRO A 825 -35.70 -2.64 27.19
C PRO A 825 -36.28 -2.94 25.80
N ASN A 826 -37.15 -3.92 25.73
CA ASN A 826 -38.11 -4.07 24.63
C ASN A 826 -38.99 -2.79 24.56
N GLN A 827 -38.98 -2.11 23.42
CA GLN A 827 -40.19 -1.67 22.67
C GLN A 827 -39.69 -0.98 21.39
#